data_014d99ae3d2ade11408fb339685bb408
#
_entry.id   014d99ae3d2ade11408fb339685bb408
#
_cell.length_a   1.000
_cell.length_b   1.000
_cell.length_c   1.000
_cell.angle_alpha   90.00
_cell.angle_beta   90.00
_cell.angle_gamma   90.00
#
_symmetry.space_group_name_H-M   'P 1'
#
loop_
_entity.id
_entity.type
_entity.pdbx_description
1 polymer ?
#
loop_
_entity_poly.entity_id
_entity_poly.type
_entity_poly.pdbx_seq_one_letter_code
_entity_poly.pdbx_strand_id
1 'polypeptide(L)'
;MKKLSITLLLFAMSAMTFAVPARRGLSKTVTLADGTKVKVELRGDEHGHYWQSADGVRYVASEMKGIYKVADMEAIRRNASARRKTMSAVRAKKMAKAAKTSGAAKASPAYTGTKKGLLILAQFPDKKFESSHNLALYKQIVNGQDYSDASLGFRGSVRDYFHDQSDGQFDFDIDVVGPVTVSKNYAYYGGNNLYGDDNHPEEMVAEACKLADATVNFKDYDWDGDGEVDQIFVLYAGHGEASWDDEDTIWPHAWTLEDAADITLTLDGVKVNSYACGCELGTGNKIDGIGTICHEFSHCFGLMDMYDTSYSGNFGMCSWSLMDSGGYNSNGFVPAGYTSFEKMSVGWKQPIEMTGDMEVQNLKPYSDGGDAYILYNEANRNEFFLLENRQYVGWDAGLEDYGLLAIHVDYDAGVWAYNEVNTTVDTYSGNNHQRCTVIPADGVYDSEWVDEIEYFYGFGDPFKQSTAKSLTNSTKYASLYNANTDGTKRMNKSVTDITQNNDDTMSFNLKLDNTGGNGGDNPSPGESLFYESFNDCDGTGGNDGLWSGSIAQGTFSPDNGGWSSSSSFGANQCAKFGSSKNLGEVTTPSFTVNGTATFTFRAAPWSSDGTTLTLSASNGATISPSSFTMKENQWTDFTATITGTGNVKVTFTPTKRFFLDEVKASAPSQTGIKGITTNPSDKRADNKIYTLDGRFVGTDASVLPRGIYVIAGKKIVK
;
A
#
# COMPACT_ATOMS: atom_id res chain seq x y z
N MET A 1 -21.84 -22.56 25.82
CA MET A 1 -21.73 -21.82 24.56
C MET A 1 -21.98 -20.34 24.88
N LYS A 2 -20.92 -19.62 25.17
CA LYS A 2 -20.97 -18.16 25.34
C LYS A 2 -20.68 -17.57 23.95
N LYS A 3 -21.68 -16.95 23.35
CA LYS A 3 -21.49 -16.11 22.16
C LYS A 3 -20.64 -14.92 22.62
N LEU A 4 -19.36 -14.90 22.23
CA LEU A 4 -18.51 -13.73 22.32
C LEU A 4 -18.92 -12.85 21.14
N SER A 5 -19.76 -11.87 21.40
CA SER A 5 -20.04 -10.79 20.44
C SER A 5 -18.77 -9.95 20.37
N ILE A 6 -18.04 -10.06 19.25
CA ILE A 6 -16.95 -9.15 18.92
C ILE A 6 -17.63 -7.86 18.49
N THR A 7 -17.67 -6.90 19.40
CA THR A 7 -18.07 -5.53 19.12
C THR A 7 -16.86 -4.85 18.47
N LEU A 8 -16.87 -4.75 17.14
CA LEU A 8 -16.01 -3.82 16.42
C LEU A 8 -16.38 -2.44 16.96
N LEU A 9 -15.48 -1.81 17.70
CA LEU A 9 -15.64 -0.44 18.18
C LEU A 9 -15.46 0.49 16.98
N LEU A 10 -16.52 0.73 16.23
CA LEU A 10 -16.60 1.85 15.30
C LEU A 10 -16.75 3.12 16.14
N PHE A 11 -15.65 3.87 16.24
CA PHE A 11 -15.65 5.16 16.92
C PHE A 11 -16.33 6.21 16.04
N ALA A 12 -17.17 7.02 16.66
CA ALA A 12 -17.60 8.29 16.11
C ALA A 12 -16.35 9.18 15.92
N MET A 13 -15.95 9.43 14.69
CA MET A 13 -14.84 10.28 14.37
C MET A 13 -15.37 11.66 14.00
N SER A 14 -15.12 12.61 14.86
CA SER A 14 -15.28 14.02 14.57
C SER A 14 -13.99 14.52 13.92
N ALA A 15 -14.16 15.24 12.85
CA ALA A 15 -13.25 16.06 12.07
C ALA A 15 -11.75 15.77 12.23
N MET A 16 -11.18 15.30 11.19
CA MET A 16 -9.75 15.00 11.03
C MET A 16 -9.13 15.99 10.05
N THR A 17 -7.86 16.23 10.20
CA THR A 17 -7.10 17.19 9.40
C THR A 17 -6.07 16.43 8.58
N PHE A 18 -6.10 16.60 7.27
CA PHE A 18 -5.27 15.85 6.33
C PHE A 18 -5.10 16.63 5.03
N ALA A 19 -4.11 16.27 4.22
CA ALA A 19 -3.92 16.87 2.92
C ALA A 19 -3.49 15.86 1.88
N VAL A 20 -3.66 16.26 0.62
CA VAL A 20 -3.14 15.49 -0.50
C VAL A 20 -1.60 15.54 -0.52
N PRO A 21 -0.92 14.42 -0.81
CA PRO A 21 0.52 14.43 -1.00
C PRO A 21 0.90 15.29 -2.21
N ALA A 22 2.18 15.72 -2.28
CA ALA A 22 2.71 16.37 -3.46
C ALA A 22 2.42 15.54 -4.71
N ARG A 23 1.92 16.19 -5.77
CA ARG A 23 1.63 15.52 -7.04
C ARG A 23 2.90 14.96 -7.65
N ARG A 24 2.90 13.70 -7.99
CA ARG A 24 4.02 13.02 -8.64
C ARG A 24 4.41 13.70 -9.94
N GLY A 25 5.73 13.81 -10.19
CA GLY A 25 6.27 14.39 -11.41
C GLY A 25 6.27 15.92 -11.48
N LEU A 26 5.83 16.61 -10.42
CA LEU A 26 5.97 18.06 -10.35
C LEU A 26 7.44 18.44 -10.18
N SER A 27 8.11 18.83 -11.24
CA SER A 27 9.55 19.13 -11.25
C SER A 27 9.85 20.53 -11.76
N LYS A 28 10.92 21.13 -11.22
CA LYS A 28 11.44 22.42 -11.69
C LYS A 28 12.97 22.46 -11.64
N THR A 29 13.57 23.53 -12.16
CA THR A 29 15.00 23.79 -12.00
C THR A 29 15.18 24.91 -10.98
N VAL A 30 15.78 24.62 -9.85
CA VAL A 30 16.11 25.60 -8.80
C VAL A 30 17.51 26.16 -9.00
N THR A 31 17.75 27.39 -8.50
CA THR A 31 19.05 28.05 -8.54
C THR A 31 19.59 28.19 -7.11
N LEU A 32 20.83 27.73 -6.89
CA LEU A 32 21.52 27.86 -5.61
C LEU A 32 22.25 29.20 -5.49
N ALA A 33 22.71 29.56 -4.30
CA ALA A 33 23.39 30.83 -4.01
C ALA A 33 24.68 31.05 -4.82
N ASP A 34 25.32 29.99 -5.26
CA ASP A 34 26.52 30.03 -6.11
C ASP A 34 26.20 30.10 -7.61
N GLY A 35 24.91 30.14 -7.97
CA GLY A 35 24.43 30.14 -9.36
C GLY A 35 24.28 28.75 -9.98
N THR A 36 24.57 27.67 -9.25
CA THR A 36 24.33 26.30 -9.71
C THR A 36 22.84 26.07 -9.94
N LYS A 37 22.49 25.39 -11.03
CA LYS A 37 21.12 25.00 -11.35
C LYS A 37 20.95 23.52 -11.14
N VAL A 38 19.89 23.12 -10.41
CA VAL A 38 19.59 21.73 -10.07
C VAL A 38 18.16 21.42 -10.47
N LYS A 39 17.94 20.31 -11.19
CA LYS A 39 16.59 19.79 -11.45
C LYS A 39 16.11 19.07 -10.20
N VAL A 40 14.91 19.36 -9.76
CA VAL A 40 14.32 18.86 -8.52
C VAL A 40 12.84 18.55 -8.70
N GLU A 41 12.30 17.67 -7.86
CA GLU A 41 10.88 17.34 -7.77
C GLU A 41 10.33 17.68 -6.39
N LEU A 42 9.06 18.09 -6.35
CA LEU A 42 8.35 18.38 -5.11
C LEU A 42 8.04 17.09 -4.36
N ARG A 43 8.31 17.08 -3.06
CA ARG A 43 8.02 16.00 -2.10
C ARG A 43 7.46 16.60 -0.84
N GLY A 44 6.52 15.90 -0.21
CA GLY A 44 5.98 16.34 1.05
C GLY A 44 4.46 16.49 1.02
N ASP A 45 3.95 17.08 2.08
CA ASP A 45 2.56 17.44 2.32
C ASP A 45 2.48 18.84 2.96
N GLU A 46 1.31 19.28 3.38
CA GLU A 46 1.09 20.58 4.06
C GLU A 46 1.80 20.73 5.40
N HIS A 47 2.28 19.62 5.98
CA HIS A 47 3.02 19.66 7.24
C HIS A 47 4.51 19.93 7.05
N GLY A 48 5.00 19.69 5.81
CA GLY A 48 6.37 19.95 5.45
C GLY A 48 6.74 19.35 4.11
N HIS A 49 7.19 20.20 3.20
CA HIS A 49 7.58 19.79 1.87
C HIS A 49 8.94 20.36 1.46
N TYR A 50 9.51 19.82 0.44
CA TYR A 50 10.83 20.17 -0.05
C TYR A 50 11.00 19.72 -1.51
N TRP A 51 12.00 20.26 -2.17
CA TRP A 51 12.39 19.88 -3.51
C TRP A 51 13.57 18.92 -3.47
N GLN A 52 13.47 17.74 -4.06
CA GLN A 52 14.51 16.71 -4.04
C GLN A 52 15.12 16.53 -5.43
N SER A 53 16.48 16.54 -5.48
CA SER A 53 17.23 16.19 -6.70
C SER A 53 17.40 14.66 -6.81
N ALA A 54 17.80 14.21 -7.99
CA ALA A 54 18.04 12.81 -8.30
C ALA A 54 19.07 12.11 -7.40
N ASP A 55 20.09 12.83 -6.97
CA ASP A 55 21.09 12.33 -6.03
C ASP A 55 20.62 12.37 -4.57
N GLY A 56 19.31 12.65 -4.35
CA GLY A 56 18.67 12.62 -3.03
C GLY A 56 18.91 13.87 -2.18
N VAL A 57 19.58 14.91 -2.71
CA VAL A 57 19.76 16.16 -1.97
C VAL A 57 18.44 16.93 -1.98
N ARG A 58 18.06 17.47 -0.81
CA ARG A 58 16.80 18.15 -0.58
C ARG A 58 17.01 19.65 -0.44
N TYR A 59 16.13 20.44 -1.04
CA TYR A 59 16.24 21.89 -1.13
C TYR A 59 14.93 22.55 -0.71
N VAL A 60 15.07 23.72 -0.08
CA VAL A 60 13.96 24.63 0.23
C VAL A 60 14.31 26.05 -0.22
N ALA A 61 13.32 26.91 -0.37
CA ALA A 61 13.54 28.32 -0.64
C ALA A 61 14.45 28.94 0.42
N SER A 62 15.29 29.88 0.01
CA SER A 62 16.07 30.71 0.94
C SER A 62 15.37 32.06 1.18
N GLU A 63 15.89 32.85 2.10
CA GLU A 63 15.43 34.23 2.33
C GLU A 63 15.57 35.16 1.07
N MET A 64 16.37 34.73 0.09
CA MET A 64 16.51 35.44 -1.19
C MET A 64 15.55 34.83 -2.21
N LYS A 65 14.55 35.60 -2.66
CA LYS A 65 13.55 35.15 -3.64
C LYS A 65 14.20 34.49 -4.87
N GLY A 66 13.75 33.27 -5.20
CA GLY A 66 14.23 32.49 -6.34
C GLY A 66 15.59 31.78 -6.11
N ILE A 67 16.16 31.86 -4.92
CA ILE A 67 17.37 31.15 -4.52
C ILE A 67 17.00 30.04 -3.53
N TYR A 68 17.56 28.86 -3.74
CA TYR A 68 17.33 27.68 -2.92
C TYR A 68 18.58 27.32 -2.12
N LYS A 69 18.38 26.67 -0.99
CA LYS A 69 19.42 26.12 -0.11
C LYS A 69 19.12 24.67 0.23
N VAL A 70 20.14 23.94 0.64
CA VAL A 70 19.96 22.58 1.19
C VAL A 70 19.03 22.65 2.40
N ALA A 71 18.01 21.80 2.41
CA ALA A 71 17.01 21.74 3.46
C ALA A 71 17.57 21.20 4.78
N ASP A 72 17.19 21.81 5.89
CA ASP A 72 17.36 21.21 7.21
C ASP A 72 16.21 20.22 7.45
N MET A 73 16.40 18.98 7.03
CA MET A 73 15.38 17.94 7.14
C MET A 73 15.01 17.60 8.58
N GLU A 74 15.94 17.77 9.53
CA GLU A 74 15.63 17.57 10.94
C GLU A 74 14.67 18.65 11.45
N ALA A 75 14.87 19.89 11.04
CA ALA A 75 13.96 20.99 11.38
C ALA A 75 12.58 20.81 10.73
N ILE A 76 12.50 20.47 9.44
CA ILE A 76 11.24 20.22 8.73
C ILE A 76 10.48 19.07 9.40
N ARG A 77 11.11 17.94 9.65
CA ARG A 77 10.48 16.78 10.31
C ARG A 77 10.02 17.11 11.73
N ARG A 78 10.83 17.82 12.53
CA ARG A 78 10.42 18.26 13.87
C ARG A 78 9.17 19.15 13.80
N ASN A 79 9.12 20.07 12.85
CA ASN A 79 7.97 20.94 12.66
C ASN A 79 6.72 20.15 12.24
N ALA A 80 6.82 19.36 11.18
CA ALA A 80 5.74 18.50 10.70
C ALA A 80 5.22 17.57 11.81
N SER A 81 6.14 16.94 12.53
CA SER A 81 5.83 16.06 13.64
C SER A 81 5.14 16.82 14.80
N ALA A 82 5.58 18.04 15.13
CA ALA A 82 4.94 18.86 16.16
C ALA A 82 3.51 19.27 15.77
N ARG A 83 3.28 19.60 14.51
CA ARG A 83 1.94 19.93 13.96
C ARG A 83 1.03 18.69 14.06
N ARG A 84 1.45 17.52 13.59
CA ARG A 84 0.69 16.26 13.72
C ARG A 84 0.39 15.90 15.17
N LYS A 85 1.30 16.15 16.11
CA LYS A 85 1.08 15.89 17.54
C LYS A 85 -0.01 16.76 18.13
N THR A 86 -0.04 18.04 17.80
CA THR A 86 -1.10 18.96 18.25
C THR A 86 -2.46 18.44 17.79
N MET A 87 -2.56 18.00 16.54
CA MET A 87 -3.76 17.40 15.96
C MET A 87 -4.20 16.13 16.67
N SER A 88 -3.27 15.23 16.98
CA SER A 88 -3.54 13.98 17.68
C SER A 88 -4.02 14.19 19.11
N ALA A 89 -3.49 15.18 19.81
CA ALA A 89 -3.92 15.53 21.16
C ALA A 89 -5.38 16.02 21.19
N VAL A 90 -5.81 16.74 20.14
CA VAL A 90 -7.20 17.20 19.97
C VAL A 90 -8.11 16.00 19.68
N ARG A 91 -7.71 15.11 18.78
CA ARG A 91 -8.43 13.85 18.51
C ARG A 91 -8.62 13.04 19.77
N ALA A 92 -7.56 12.80 20.54
CA ALA A 92 -7.63 12.05 21.79
C ALA A 92 -8.61 12.71 22.78
N LYS A 93 -8.68 14.04 22.84
CA LYS A 93 -9.66 14.77 23.68
C LYS A 93 -11.09 14.60 23.16
N LYS A 94 -11.33 14.71 21.85
CA LYS A 94 -12.65 14.48 21.23
C LYS A 94 -13.11 13.04 21.44
N MET A 95 -12.24 12.05 21.20
CA MET A 95 -12.50 10.63 21.45
C MET A 95 -12.83 10.36 22.93
N ALA A 96 -12.07 10.94 23.86
CA ALA A 96 -12.33 10.82 25.30
C ALA A 96 -13.64 11.50 25.73
N LYS A 97 -14.05 12.59 25.07
CA LYS A 97 -15.34 13.27 25.29
C LYS A 97 -16.48 12.41 24.77
N ALA A 98 -16.40 11.88 23.56
CA ALA A 98 -17.39 10.98 22.99
C ALA A 98 -17.58 9.71 23.85
N ALA A 99 -16.49 9.12 24.34
CA ALA A 99 -16.54 7.96 25.25
C ALA A 99 -17.17 8.28 26.61
N LYS A 100 -17.08 9.51 27.11
CA LYS A 100 -17.68 9.95 28.37
C LYS A 100 -19.16 10.32 28.25
N THR A 101 -19.61 10.76 27.08
CA THR A 101 -21.02 11.13 26.85
C THR A 101 -21.89 9.94 26.43
N SER A 102 -21.29 8.87 25.93
CA SER A 102 -21.99 7.62 25.60
C SER A 102 -21.92 6.64 26.78
N GLY A 103 -22.85 6.75 27.71
CA GLY A 103 -23.07 5.74 28.77
C GLY A 103 -23.62 4.39 28.29
N ALA A 104 -23.51 4.09 27.03
CA ALA A 104 -23.62 2.82 26.34
C ALA A 104 -23.01 3.06 24.94
N ALA A 105 -22.15 2.18 24.45
CA ALA A 105 -21.63 2.26 23.11
C ALA A 105 -22.80 2.29 22.10
N LYS A 106 -23.26 3.49 21.74
CA LYS A 106 -23.98 3.65 20.49
C LYS A 106 -22.93 3.42 19.41
N ALA A 107 -23.21 2.45 18.56
CA ALA A 107 -22.57 2.39 17.27
C ALA A 107 -22.55 3.83 16.71
N SER A 108 -21.38 4.30 16.28
CA SER A 108 -21.29 5.53 15.49
C SER A 108 -22.41 5.50 14.46
N PRO A 109 -23.20 6.55 14.27
CA PRO A 109 -24.21 6.55 13.23
C PRO A 109 -23.45 6.21 11.96
N ALA A 110 -23.79 5.08 11.33
CA ALA A 110 -23.24 4.75 10.02
C ALA A 110 -23.50 5.95 9.14
N TYR A 111 -22.49 6.40 8.39
CA TYR A 111 -22.66 7.48 7.42
C TYR A 111 -23.61 6.99 6.34
N THR A 112 -24.91 7.18 6.56
CA THR A 112 -26.00 6.70 5.70
C THR A 112 -27.07 7.78 5.54
N GLY A 113 -27.89 7.63 4.49
CA GLY A 113 -28.91 8.61 4.14
C GLY A 113 -28.30 9.87 3.52
N THR A 114 -29.12 10.89 3.32
CA THR A 114 -28.67 12.14 2.73
C THR A 114 -28.04 13.03 3.81
N LYS A 115 -26.83 13.50 3.55
CA LYS A 115 -26.11 14.48 4.35
C LYS A 115 -25.82 15.73 3.52
N LYS A 116 -25.88 16.89 4.16
CA LYS A 116 -25.54 18.14 3.50
C LYS A 116 -24.05 18.45 3.63
N GLY A 117 -23.38 18.73 2.51
CA GLY A 117 -22.05 19.32 2.47
C GLY A 117 -22.08 20.81 2.15
N LEU A 118 -20.99 21.51 2.42
CA LEU A 118 -20.83 22.90 2.04
C LEU A 118 -19.53 23.10 1.27
N LEU A 119 -19.63 23.62 0.05
CA LEU A 119 -18.51 24.06 -0.77
C LEU A 119 -18.60 25.56 -1.01
N ILE A 120 -17.65 26.34 -0.49
CA ILE A 120 -17.56 27.78 -0.65
C ILE A 120 -16.52 28.10 -1.71
N LEU A 121 -16.91 28.77 -2.79
CA LEU A 121 -15.98 29.29 -3.77
C LEU A 121 -15.36 30.61 -3.22
N ALA A 122 -14.05 30.62 -3.01
CA ALA A 122 -13.30 31.78 -2.51
C ALA A 122 -12.34 32.31 -3.57
N GLN A 123 -12.28 33.64 -3.74
CA GLN A 123 -11.36 34.27 -4.67
C GLN A 123 -10.66 35.44 -4.00
N PHE A 124 -9.48 35.78 -4.51
CA PHE A 124 -8.64 36.84 -3.95
C PHE A 124 -8.83 38.15 -4.73
N PRO A 125 -8.43 39.32 -4.19
CA PRO A 125 -8.46 40.60 -4.93
C PRO A 125 -7.69 40.53 -6.25
N ASP A 126 -6.54 39.83 -6.25
CA ASP A 126 -5.60 39.70 -7.36
C ASP A 126 -5.72 38.39 -8.15
N LYS A 127 -6.51 37.42 -7.67
CA LYS A 127 -6.74 36.13 -8.37
C LYS A 127 -8.22 35.77 -8.35
N LYS A 128 -8.83 35.68 -9.52
CA LYS A 128 -10.23 35.32 -9.71
C LYS A 128 -10.37 33.98 -10.39
N PHE A 129 -11.52 33.33 -10.20
CA PHE A 129 -11.89 32.18 -10.99
C PHE A 129 -11.87 32.47 -12.49
N GLU A 130 -11.49 31.51 -13.29
CA GLU A 130 -11.68 31.57 -14.74
C GLU A 130 -13.17 31.76 -15.05
N SER A 131 -13.49 32.60 -16.04
CA SER A 131 -14.89 32.98 -16.34
C SER A 131 -15.80 31.81 -16.67
N SER A 132 -15.24 30.71 -17.18
CA SER A 132 -15.94 29.43 -17.45
C SER A 132 -16.15 28.60 -16.17
N HIS A 133 -15.37 28.80 -15.13
CA HIS A 133 -15.44 28.06 -13.87
C HIS A 133 -16.38 28.73 -12.88
N ASN A 134 -17.64 28.79 -13.26
CA ASN A 134 -18.66 29.51 -12.51
C ASN A 134 -19.44 28.59 -11.56
N LEU A 135 -20.27 29.21 -10.71
CA LEU A 135 -21.09 28.51 -9.73
C LEU A 135 -21.96 27.40 -10.33
N ALA A 136 -22.50 27.59 -11.55
CA ALA A 136 -23.34 26.58 -12.19
C ALA A 136 -22.53 25.34 -12.58
N LEU A 137 -21.29 25.50 -13.06
CA LEU A 137 -20.40 24.40 -13.36
C LEU A 137 -20.03 23.62 -12.08
N TYR A 138 -19.64 24.30 -11.01
CA TYR A 138 -19.31 23.62 -9.75
C TYR A 138 -20.50 22.86 -9.15
N LYS A 139 -21.71 23.38 -9.27
CA LYS A 139 -22.92 22.63 -8.89
C LYS A 139 -23.08 21.32 -9.68
N GLN A 140 -22.67 21.27 -10.94
CA GLN A 140 -22.68 20.04 -11.73
C GLN A 140 -21.53 19.10 -11.30
N ILE A 141 -20.33 19.64 -11.11
CA ILE A 141 -19.15 18.85 -10.69
C ILE A 141 -19.37 18.16 -9.34
N VAL A 142 -20.04 18.81 -8.39
CA VAL A 142 -20.23 18.23 -7.06
C VAL A 142 -21.52 17.47 -6.86
N ASN A 143 -22.62 17.81 -7.57
CA ASN A 143 -23.96 17.24 -7.34
C ASN A 143 -24.62 16.61 -8.59
N GLY A 144 -24.04 16.79 -9.77
CA GLY A 144 -24.67 16.28 -11.00
C GLY A 144 -24.83 14.77 -10.91
N GLN A 145 -26.06 14.26 -11.07
CA GLN A 145 -26.32 12.84 -11.10
C GLN A 145 -25.86 12.27 -12.44
N ASP A 146 -25.10 11.17 -12.42
CA ASP A 146 -24.47 10.56 -13.60
C ASP A 146 -23.69 11.62 -14.43
N TYR A 147 -23.03 12.54 -13.75
CA TYR A 147 -22.35 13.66 -14.38
C TYR A 147 -21.20 13.19 -15.26
N SER A 148 -21.16 13.68 -16.50
CA SER A 148 -20.09 13.40 -17.44
C SER A 148 -19.82 14.61 -18.33
N ASP A 149 -18.57 15.00 -18.40
CA ASP A 149 -18.07 16.01 -19.34
C ASP A 149 -16.75 15.56 -19.96
N ALA A 150 -16.85 14.96 -21.14
CA ALA A 150 -15.67 14.43 -21.83
C ALA A 150 -14.69 15.53 -22.28
N SER A 151 -15.15 16.81 -22.40
CA SER A 151 -14.28 17.93 -22.78
C SER A 151 -13.40 18.40 -21.63
N LEU A 152 -13.88 18.24 -20.41
CA LEU A 152 -13.16 18.54 -19.17
C LEU A 152 -12.47 17.31 -18.56
N GLY A 153 -13.00 16.10 -18.83
CA GLY A 153 -12.45 14.82 -18.34
C GLY A 153 -13.28 14.14 -17.25
N PHE A 154 -14.39 14.75 -16.80
CA PHE A 154 -15.23 14.21 -15.74
C PHE A 154 -16.02 12.97 -16.18
N ARG A 155 -16.08 11.94 -15.31
CA ARG A 155 -16.86 10.71 -15.48
C ARG A 155 -17.86 10.46 -14.35
N GLY A 156 -17.99 11.38 -13.42
CA GLY A 156 -18.89 11.41 -12.29
C GLY A 156 -18.73 12.70 -11.52
N SER A 157 -19.68 13.02 -10.65
CA SER A 157 -19.62 14.11 -9.69
C SER A 157 -19.05 13.61 -8.35
N VAL A 158 -18.78 14.52 -7.42
CA VAL A 158 -18.45 14.17 -6.03
C VAL A 158 -19.58 13.36 -5.38
N ARG A 159 -20.85 13.74 -5.64
CA ARG A 159 -22.03 12.99 -5.19
C ARG A 159 -22.08 11.58 -5.77
N ASP A 160 -21.86 11.43 -7.09
CA ASP A 160 -21.80 10.11 -7.75
C ASP A 160 -20.70 9.26 -7.11
N TYR A 161 -19.53 9.84 -6.84
CA TYR A 161 -18.43 9.12 -6.20
C TYR A 161 -18.86 8.51 -4.85
N PHE A 162 -19.34 9.32 -3.92
CA PHE A 162 -19.72 8.82 -2.59
C PHE A 162 -20.95 7.91 -2.61
N HIS A 163 -21.90 8.16 -3.51
CA HIS A 163 -23.03 7.26 -3.73
C HIS A 163 -22.56 5.86 -4.16
N ASP A 164 -21.65 5.78 -5.11
CA ASP A 164 -21.10 4.51 -5.59
C ASP A 164 -20.21 3.83 -4.53
N GLN A 165 -19.35 4.59 -3.83
CA GLN A 165 -18.52 4.00 -2.78
C GLN A 165 -19.34 3.40 -1.64
N SER A 166 -20.49 3.98 -1.33
CA SER A 166 -21.40 3.51 -0.29
C SER A 166 -22.39 2.44 -0.74
N ASP A 167 -22.34 1.97 -1.99
CA ASP A 167 -23.37 1.12 -2.59
C ASP A 167 -24.77 1.75 -2.46
N GLY A 168 -24.88 3.08 -2.61
CA GLY A 168 -26.11 3.87 -2.53
C GLY A 168 -26.63 4.12 -1.10
N GLN A 169 -25.87 3.76 -0.06
CA GLN A 169 -26.29 3.97 1.33
C GLN A 169 -26.13 5.42 1.81
N PHE A 170 -25.20 6.16 1.19
CA PHE A 170 -24.88 7.54 1.51
C PHE A 170 -25.13 8.43 0.29
N ASP A 171 -25.80 9.54 0.49
CA ASP A 171 -26.09 10.53 -0.54
C ASP A 171 -25.61 11.89 -0.08
N PHE A 172 -24.68 12.50 -0.82
CA PHE A 172 -24.03 13.74 -0.43
C PHE A 172 -24.61 14.90 -1.24
N ASP A 173 -25.47 15.73 -0.59
CA ASP A 173 -26.10 16.92 -1.19
C ASP A 173 -25.26 18.15 -0.78
N ILE A 174 -24.42 18.65 -1.71
CA ILE A 174 -23.45 19.70 -1.44
C ILE A 174 -23.99 21.06 -1.85
N ASP A 175 -24.24 21.96 -0.89
CA ASP A 175 -24.53 23.35 -1.18
C ASP A 175 -23.27 24.06 -1.71
N VAL A 176 -23.37 24.67 -2.89
CA VAL A 176 -22.27 25.45 -3.51
C VAL A 176 -22.64 26.91 -3.49
N VAL A 177 -21.80 27.72 -2.83
CA VAL A 177 -22.02 29.17 -2.65
C VAL A 177 -20.80 30.00 -3.08
N GLY A 178 -21.01 31.30 -3.29
CA GLY A 178 -19.96 32.21 -3.74
C GLY A 178 -20.01 32.49 -5.25
N PRO A 179 -18.90 32.95 -5.89
CA PRO A 179 -17.62 33.21 -5.25
C PRO A 179 -17.62 34.39 -4.32
N VAL A 180 -17.11 34.22 -3.09
CA VAL A 180 -16.83 35.31 -2.15
C VAL A 180 -15.42 35.86 -2.41
N THR A 181 -15.19 37.15 -2.15
CA THR A 181 -13.85 37.73 -2.30
C THR A 181 -13.26 38.04 -0.94
N VAL A 182 -12.22 37.33 -0.56
CA VAL A 182 -11.48 37.54 0.69
C VAL A 182 -10.63 38.80 0.62
N SER A 183 -10.20 39.33 1.77
CA SER A 183 -9.66 40.70 1.89
C SER A 183 -8.20 40.83 1.46
N LYS A 184 -7.41 39.75 1.44
CA LYS A 184 -5.98 39.77 1.12
C LYS A 184 -5.71 39.08 -0.21
N ASN A 185 -4.54 39.35 -0.79
CA ASN A 185 -4.03 38.68 -1.97
C ASN A 185 -3.69 37.22 -1.68
N TYR A 186 -3.67 36.36 -2.72
CA TYR A 186 -3.45 34.93 -2.53
C TYR A 186 -2.11 34.63 -1.83
N ALA A 187 -1.05 35.37 -2.14
CA ALA A 187 0.28 35.18 -1.53
C ALA A 187 0.33 35.56 -0.02
N TYR A 188 -0.66 36.27 0.51
CA TYR A 188 -0.77 36.48 1.94
C TYR A 188 -1.20 35.22 2.66
N TYR A 189 -2.12 34.46 2.06
CA TYR A 189 -2.67 33.25 2.66
C TYR A 189 -1.78 32.04 2.42
N GLY A 190 -1.21 31.90 1.20
CA GLY A 190 -0.40 30.76 0.80
C GLY A 190 1.08 30.91 1.10
N GLY A 191 1.70 32.07 0.79
CA GLY A 191 3.15 32.24 0.81
C GLY A 191 3.87 31.54 1.97
N ASN A 192 4.86 30.71 1.63
CA ASN A 192 5.51 29.80 2.56
C ASN A 192 6.37 30.46 3.64
N ASN A 193 6.36 29.88 4.83
CA ASN A 193 7.31 30.17 5.90
C ASN A 193 8.67 29.46 5.65
N LEU A 194 9.63 29.58 6.57
CA LEU A 194 10.96 28.98 6.46
C LEU A 194 10.99 27.43 6.48
N TYR A 195 9.88 26.81 6.79
CA TYR A 195 9.72 25.33 6.85
C TYR A 195 8.91 24.79 5.68
N GLY A 196 8.42 25.65 4.80
CA GLY A 196 7.58 25.29 3.68
C GLY A 196 6.07 25.27 4.00
N ASP A 197 5.64 25.72 5.19
CA ASP A 197 4.22 25.77 5.52
C ASP A 197 3.60 27.07 5.03
N ASP A 198 2.35 27.03 4.58
CA ASP A 198 1.53 28.19 4.28
C ASP A 198 1.38 29.12 5.50
N ASN A 199 1.34 30.42 5.27
CA ASN A 199 1.31 31.38 6.36
C ASN A 199 -0.05 31.56 7.03
N HIS A 200 -1.16 31.65 6.24
CA HIS A 200 -2.46 32.07 6.77
C HIS A 200 -3.67 31.41 6.07
N PRO A 201 -3.63 30.13 5.65
CA PRO A 201 -4.75 29.52 4.91
C PRO A 201 -6.03 29.46 5.76
N GLU A 202 -5.91 29.32 7.08
CA GLU A 202 -7.03 29.28 8.03
C GLU A 202 -7.78 30.61 8.09
N GLU A 203 -7.07 31.73 7.95
CA GLU A 203 -7.70 33.04 7.89
C GLU A 203 -8.56 33.19 6.64
N MET A 204 -8.10 32.63 5.48
CA MET A 204 -8.91 32.57 4.25
C MET A 204 -10.21 31.82 4.48
N VAL A 205 -10.10 30.62 5.08
CA VAL A 205 -11.25 29.77 5.37
C VAL A 205 -12.24 30.46 6.30
N ALA A 206 -11.76 31.00 7.42
CA ALA A 206 -12.60 31.69 8.38
C ALA A 206 -13.29 32.94 7.78
N GLU A 207 -12.60 33.66 6.91
CA GLU A 207 -13.16 34.83 6.21
C GLU A 207 -14.20 34.40 5.16
N ALA A 208 -13.90 33.33 4.38
CA ALA A 208 -14.84 32.77 3.40
C ALA A 208 -16.16 32.32 4.05
N CYS A 209 -16.08 31.65 5.21
CA CYS A 209 -17.27 31.27 5.99
C CYS A 209 -18.09 32.47 6.44
N LYS A 210 -17.45 33.50 7.01
CA LYS A 210 -18.13 34.76 7.43
C LYS A 210 -18.81 35.46 6.26
N LEU A 211 -18.20 35.46 5.09
CA LEU A 211 -18.76 36.03 3.88
C LEU A 211 -19.94 35.23 3.31
N ALA A 212 -19.94 33.90 3.51
CA ALA A 212 -21.01 33.03 3.08
C ALA A 212 -22.21 32.96 4.04
N ASP A 213 -22.06 33.39 5.30
CA ASP A 213 -23.02 33.28 6.40
C ASP A 213 -24.43 33.83 6.06
N ALA A 214 -24.51 34.90 5.28
CA ALA A 214 -25.79 35.46 4.84
C ALA A 214 -26.57 34.60 3.81
N THR A 215 -25.94 33.56 3.27
CA THR A 215 -26.48 32.70 2.17
C THR A 215 -26.70 31.27 2.55
N VAL A 216 -26.15 30.81 3.67
CA VAL A 216 -26.26 29.43 4.19
C VAL A 216 -26.62 29.45 5.68
N ASN A 217 -27.14 28.34 6.17
CA ASN A 217 -27.34 28.11 7.59
C ASN A 217 -26.38 26.99 8.05
N PHE A 218 -25.35 27.36 8.81
CA PHE A 218 -24.28 26.43 9.20
C PHE A 218 -24.78 25.25 10.06
N LYS A 219 -25.94 25.37 10.72
CA LYS A 219 -26.56 24.23 11.44
C LYS A 219 -26.93 23.05 10.53
N ASP A 220 -27.12 23.28 9.24
CA ASP A 220 -27.52 22.23 8.32
C ASP A 220 -26.37 21.24 8.04
N TYR A 221 -25.14 21.60 8.41
CA TYR A 221 -23.90 20.82 8.22
C TYR A 221 -23.37 20.19 9.52
N ASP A 222 -24.13 20.28 10.61
CA ASP A 222 -23.92 19.56 11.87
C ASP A 222 -24.73 18.25 11.79
N TRP A 223 -24.09 17.16 11.37
CA TRP A 223 -24.77 15.92 11.00
C TRP A 223 -25.21 15.08 12.21
N ASP A 224 -24.49 15.21 13.33
CA ASP A 224 -24.75 14.43 14.55
C ASP A 224 -25.40 15.26 15.67
N GLY A 225 -25.52 16.55 15.50
CA GLY A 225 -26.19 17.49 16.42
C GLY A 225 -25.35 17.81 17.66
N ASP A 226 -24.01 17.71 17.56
CA ASP A 226 -23.11 17.96 18.68
C ASP A 226 -22.79 19.47 18.87
N GLY A 227 -23.24 20.32 17.93
CA GLY A 227 -23.06 21.76 17.91
C GLY A 227 -21.79 22.22 17.19
N GLU A 228 -21.11 21.33 16.45
CA GLU A 228 -19.99 21.63 15.59
C GLU A 228 -20.31 21.16 14.16
N VAL A 229 -19.96 21.95 13.15
CA VAL A 229 -20.05 21.55 11.73
C VAL A 229 -19.08 20.41 11.46
N ASP A 230 -19.56 19.33 10.83
CA ASP A 230 -18.73 18.15 10.56
C ASP A 230 -17.54 18.48 9.67
N GLN A 231 -17.78 19.11 8.50
CA GLN A 231 -16.75 19.65 7.63
C GLN A 231 -17.31 20.64 6.62
N ILE A 232 -16.50 21.62 6.25
CA ILE A 232 -16.72 22.51 5.10
C ILE A 232 -15.57 22.35 4.12
N PHE A 233 -15.83 22.68 2.86
CA PHE A 233 -14.79 22.75 1.83
C PHE A 233 -14.72 24.16 1.25
N VAL A 234 -13.53 24.76 1.23
CA VAL A 234 -13.27 26.04 0.57
C VAL A 234 -12.45 25.82 -0.69
N LEU A 235 -13.09 25.99 -1.85
CA LEU A 235 -12.42 25.93 -3.15
C LEU A 235 -11.94 27.32 -3.53
N TYR A 236 -10.61 27.50 -3.59
CA TYR A 236 -10.02 28.80 -3.89
C TYR A 236 -9.59 28.95 -5.37
N ALA A 237 -9.66 30.18 -5.88
CA ALA A 237 -9.31 30.51 -7.26
C ALA A 237 -7.82 30.35 -7.54
N GLY A 238 -7.48 29.76 -8.67
CA GLY A 238 -6.12 29.54 -9.15
C GLY A 238 -5.59 28.16 -8.81
N HIS A 239 -4.26 28.03 -8.76
CA HIS A 239 -3.54 26.77 -8.50
C HIS A 239 -3.32 26.51 -7.02
N GLY A 240 -3.06 25.24 -6.68
CA GLY A 240 -2.60 24.80 -5.37
C GLY A 240 -1.15 24.33 -5.42
N GLU A 241 -0.37 24.54 -4.36
CA GLU A 241 1.06 24.25 -4.31
C GLU A 241 1.38 22.75 -4.50
N ALA A 242 0.52 21.85 -4.03
CA ALA A 242 0.72 20.41 -4.19
C ALA A 242 0.83 19.95 -5.65
N SER A 243 0.32 20.73 -6.61
CA SER A 243 0.31 20.40 -8.05
C SER A 243 0.86 21.53 -8.96
N TRP A 244 1.42 22.57 -8.35
CA TRP A 244 1.98 23.73 -9.05
C TRP A 244 3.27 24.21 -8.39
N ASP A 245 4.14 24.93 -9.09
CA ASP A 245 5.48 25.32 -8.60
C ASP A 245 5.57 26.73 -8.03
N ASP A 246 4.42 27.33 -7.65
CA ASP A 246 4.33 28.68 -7.07
C ASP A 246 4.14 28.59 -5.55
N GLU A 247 5.21 28.85 -4.80
CA GLU A 247 5.24 28.85 -3.32
C GLU A 247 4.40 29.96 -2.68
N ASP A 248 3.81 30.84 -3.47
CA ASP A 248 2.84 31.85 -3.01
C ASP A 248 1.40 31.29 -3.04
N THR A 249 1.16 30.07 -3.52
CA THR A 249 -0.17 29.41 -3.55
C THR A 249 -0.40 28.54 -2.31
N ILE A 250 -1.68 28.29 -1.99
CA ILE A 250 -2.04 27.47 -0.83
C ILE A 250 -1.89 25.99 -1.17
N TRP A 251 -1.36 25.17 -0.25
CA TRP A 251 -1.40 23.73 -0.33
C TRP A 251 -2.82 23.23 -0.01
N PRO A 252 -3.48 22.42 -0.88
CA PRO A 252 -4.76 21.79 -0.56
C PRO A 252 -4.62 20.89 0.68
N HIS A 253 -5.50 21.08 1.67
CA HIS A 253 -5.44 20.35 2.93
C HIS A 253 -6.77 20.40 3.70
N ALA A 254 -6.89 19.50 4.69
CA ALA A 254 -7.94 19.61 5.71
C ALA A 254 -7.32 19.85 7.09
N TRP A 255 -7.96 20.70 7.92
CA TRP A 255 -7.50 21.06 9.26
C TRP A 255 -8.65 21.54 10.14
N THR A 256 -8.28 22.07 11.32
CA THR A 256 -9.19 22.79 12.21
C THR A 256 -8.72 24.22 12.44
N LEU A 257 -9.65 25.17 12.51
CA LEU A 257 -9.36 26.59 12.70
C LEU A 257 -8.69 26.87 14.05
N GLU A 258 -9.12 26.17 15.11
CA GLU A 258 -8.58 26.38 16.45
C GLU A 258 -7.15 25.86 16.59
N ASP A 259 -6.83 24.67 16.02
CA ASP A 259 -5.51 24.08 16.21
C ASP A 259 -4.47 24.69 15.29
N ALA A 260 -4.88 25.12 14.11
CA ALA A 260 -4.00 25.74 13.14
C ALA A 260 -3.63 27.18 13.53
N ALA A 261 -4.59 28.00 14.00
CA ALA A 261 -4.38 29.43 14.18
C ALA A 261 -5.10 30.03 15.40
N ASP A 262 -5.55 29.23 16.38
CA ASP A 262 -6.35 29.69 17.55
C ASP A 262 -7.62 30.48 17.15
N ILE A 263 -8.19 30.19 15.97
CA ILE A 263 -9.38 30.85 15.47
C ILE A 263 -10.62 30.15 16.00
N THR A 264 -11.40 30.81 16.84
CA THR A 264 -12.74 30.34 17.25
C THR A 264 -13.79 31.02 16.38
N LEU A 265 -14.54 30.24 15.61
CA LEU A 265 -15.60 30.69 14.73
C LEU A 265 -16.94 30.02 15.11
N THR A 266 -17.96 30.83 15.36
CA THR A 266 -19.34 30.39 15.61
C THR A 266 -20.29 31.13 14.68
N LEU A 267 -21.02 30.38 13.84
CA LEU A 267 -22.02 30.91 12.92
C LEU A 267 -23.33 30.13 13.13
N ASP A 268 -24.47 30.80 13.08
CA ASP A 268 -25.80 30.23 13.34
C ASP A 268 -25.94 29.45 14.66
N GLY A 269 -25.01 29.67 15.59
CA GLY A 269 -25.00 29.02 16.91
C GLY A 269 -24.33 27.64 16.92
N VAL A 270 -23.68 27.22 15.85
CA VAL A 270 -22.79 26.05 15.77
C VAL A 270 -21.35 26.50 15.58
N LYS A 271 -20.42 25.71 16.07
CA LYS A 271 -18.99 25.93 15.90
C LYS A 271 -18.56 25.50 14.50
N VAL A 272 -17.84 26.35 13.79
CA VAL A 272 -17.19 26.04 12.52
C VAL A 272 -15.71 25.89 12.79
N ASN A 273 -15.21 24.67 12.77
CA ASN A 273 -13.83 24.36 13.15
C ASN A 273 -13.14 23.47 12.11
N SER A 274 -13.75 22.35 11.76
CA SER A 274 -13.24 21.43 10.75
C SER A 274 -13.44 21.98 9.36
N TYR A 275 -12.36 22.00 8.57
CA TYR A 275 -12.41 22.47 7.19
C TYR A 275 -11.48 21.66 6.30
N ALA A 276 -11.76 21.71 5.01
CA ALA A 276 -10.83 21.36 3.94
C ALA A 276 -10.74 22.51 2.95
N CYS A 277 -9.65 22.58 2.21
CA CYS A 277 -9.52 23.51 1.09
C CYS A 277 -8.83 22.86 -0.10
N GLY A 278 -9.13 23.38 -1.29
CA GLY A 278 -8.55 22.91 -2.55
C GLY A 278 -8.59 24.00 -3.61
N CYS A 279 -7.94 23.75 -4.74
CA CYS A 279 -7.75 24.74 -5.78
C CYS A 279 -8.70 24.58 -6.97
N GLU A 280 -8.87 25.66 -7.73
CA GLU A 280 -9.63 25.66 -8.98
C GLU A 280 -8.89 24.95 -10.10
N LEU A 281 -7.56 25.15 -10.21
CA LEU A 281 -6.77 24.76 -11.36
C LEU A 281 -5.76 23.66 -11.02
N GLY A 282 -5.85 22.59 -11.76
CA GLY A 282 -4.86 21.51 -11.78
C GLY A 282 -3.79 21.72 -12.85
N THR A 283 -3.24 20.65 -13.38
CA THR A 283 -2.15 20.67 -14.37
C THR A 283 -2.54 21.38 -15.65
N GLY A 284 -1.66 22.24 -16.15
CA GLY A 284 -1.79 22.90 -17.45
C GLY A 284 -2.91 23.95 -17.50
N ASN A 285 -3.20 24.63 -16.41
CA ASN A 285 -4.25 25.63 -16.28
C ASN A 285 -5.66 25.12 -16.65
N LYS A 286 -5.92 23.84 -16.43
CA LYS A 286 -7.26 23.23 -16.56
C LYS A 286 -7.92 23.21 -15.21
N ILE A 287 -9.26 23.14 -15.21
CA ILE A 287 -10.01 22.88 -13.98
C ILE A 287 -9.46 21.61 -13.32
N ASP A 288 -9.35 21.63 -12.00
CA ASP A 288 -8.92 20.42 -11.26
C ASP A 288 -10.02 19.37 -11.23
N GLY A 289 -9.64 18.10 -11.05
CA GLY A 289 -10.58 16.99 -10.92
C GLY A 289 -11.28 16.98 -9.56
N ILE A 290 -12.10 15.95 -9.33
CA ILE A 290 -12.80 15.77 -8.04
C ILE A 290 -11.94 15.05 -6.99
N GLY A 291 -10.78 14.52 -7.36
CA GLY A 291 -9.99 13.64 -6.51
C GLY A 291 -9.62 14.29 -5.18
N THR A 292 -9.12 15.53 -5.19
CA THR A 292 -8.81 16.29 -3.98
C THR A 292 -10.06 16.53 -3.12
N ILE A 293 -11.18 16.90 -3.73
CA ILE A 293 -12.44 17.11 -2.99
C ILE A 293 -12.90 15.80 -2.32
N CYS A 294 -12.84 14.69 -3.05
CA CYS A 294 -13.23 13.38 -2.52
C CYS A 294 -12.28 12.90 -1.42
N HIS A 295 -10.97 13.08 -1.58
CA HIS A 295 -9.96 12.75 -0.57
C HIS A 295 -10.23 13.51 0.74
N GLU A 296 -10.34 14.83 0.67
CA GLU A 296 -10.52 15.68 1.85
C GLU A 296 -11.87 15.45 2.56
N PHE A 297 -12.94 15.22 1.82
CA PHE A 297 -14.21 14.84 2.45
C PHE A 297 -14.18 13.44 3.06
N SER A 298 -13.34 12.54 2.54
CA SER A 298 -13.21 11.19 3.11
C SER A 298 -12.64 11.19 4.52
N HIS A 299 -11.90 12.22 4.88
CA HIS A 299 -11.42 12.42 6.24
C HIS A 299 -12.54 12.67 7.26
N CYS A 300 -13.67 13.26 6.85
CA CYS A 300 -14.86 13.35 7.71
C CYS A 300 -15.39 11.99 8.15
N PHE A 301 -15.22 10.96 7.30
CA PHE A 301 -15.64 9.59 7.60
C PHE A 301 -14.62 8.83 8.46
N GLY A 302 -13.52 9.48 8.83
CA GLY A 302 -12.49 8.89 9.68
C GLY A 302 -11.42 8.12 8.95
N LEU A 303 -11.31 8.24 7.65
CA LEU A 303 -10.22 7.65 6.89
C LEU A 303 -8.92 8.45 7.10
N MET A 304 -7.79 7.72 7.23
CA MET A 304 -6.45 8.27 7.37
C MET A 304 -5.75 8.31 6.03
N ASP A 305 -4.70 9.12 5.94
CA ASP A 305 -3.76 9.04 4.84
C ASP A 305 -3.08 7.67 4.82
N MET A 306 -3.00 7.08 3.63
CA MET A 306 -2.41 5.78 3.39
C MET A 306 -1.02 5.88 2.74
N TYR A 307 -0.52 7.08 2.49
CA TYR A 307 0.85 7.31 2.07
C TYR A 307 1.80 7.43 3.28
N ASP A 308 3.09 7.40 3.03
CA ASP A 308 4.12 7.66 4.04
C ASP A 308 4.24 9.16 4.31
N THR A 309 3.61 9.64 5.35
CA THR A 309 3.58 11.07 5.70
C THR A 309 4.96 11.64 6.10
N SER A 310 5.98 10.79 6.30
CA SER A 310 7.37 11.25 6.52
C SER A 310 8.20 11.31 5.23
N TYR A 311 7.67 10.77 4.13
CA TYR A 311 8.37 10.64 2.83
C TYR A 311 9.75 9.98 2.97
N SER A 312 9.83 8.96 3.83
CA SER A 312 11.05 8.17 4.06
C SER A 312 11.29 7.11 2.99
N GLY A 313 10.30 6.89 2.10
CA GLY A 313 10.39 5.97 0.97
C GLY A 313 9.53 4.72 1.13
N ASN A 314 8.59 4.69 2.06
CA ASN A 314 7.61 3.63 2.15
C ASN A 314 6.59 3.73 1.01
N PHE A 315 6.12 2.58 0.52
CA PHE A 315 5.22 2.49 -0.62
C PHE A 315 3.81 3.00 -0.32
N GLY A 316 3.29 2.75 0.90
CA GLY A 316 1.91 3.05 1.26
C GLY A 316 0.91 2.18 0.51
N MET A 317 -0.18 2.79 0.04
CA MET A 317 -1.19 2.18 -0.84
C MET A 317 -1.10 2.66 -2.28
N CYS A 318 -0.23 3.61 -2.58
CA CYS A 318 0.03 4.14 -3.92
C CYS A 318 -1.27 4.55 -4.65
N SER A 319 -1.39 4.27 -5.94
CA SER A 319 -2.57 4.58 -6.78
C SER A 319 -3.82 3.74 -6.46
N TRP A 320 -3.71 2.74 -5.57
CA TRP A 320 -4.82 1.85 -5.20
C TRP A 320 -5.82 2.46 -4.23
N SER A 321 -5.47 3.49 -3.50
CA SER A 321 -6.31 4.15 -2.49
C SER A 321 -6.54 5.62 -2.82
N LEU A 322 -7.79 6.09 -2.66
CA LEU A 322 -8.09 7.51 -2.68
C LEU A 322 -7.30 8.28 -1.62
N MET A 323 -7.07 7.65 -0.46
CA MET A 323 -6.36 8.23 0.68
C MET A 323 -4.83 8.20 0.53
N ASP A 324 -4.35 7.90 -0.66
CA ASP A 324 -2.97 8.00 -1.12
C ASP A 324 -2.99 8.67 -2.51
N SER A 325 -2.05 8.41 -3.36
CA SER A 325 -1.96 9.00 -4.70
C SER A 325 -3.07 8.59 -5.67
N GLY A 326 -3.94 7.65 -5.29
CA GLY A 326 -5.14 7.29 -6.07
C GLY A 326 -6.13 8.43 -6.30
N GLY A 327 -6.08 9.49 -5.46
CA GLY A 327 -6.80 10.74 -5.70
C GLY A 327 -6.39 11.43 -7.00
N TYR A 328 -5.15 11.24 -7.46
CA TYR A 328 -4.63 11.82 -8.71
C TYR A 328 -4.85 10.97 -9.96
N ASN A 329 -5.44 9.78 -9.83
CA ASN A 329 -5.70 8.93 -11.00
C ASN A 329 -6.48 9.69 -12.08
N SER A 330 -6.09 9.51 -13.34
CA SER A 330 -6.64 10.27 -14.48
C SER A 330 -6.61 11.81 -14.26
N ASN A 331 -5.57 12.33 -13.62
CA ASN A 331 -5.43 13.74 -13.23
C ASN A 331 -6.54 14.22 -12.26
N GLY A 332 -7.00 13.36 -11.37
CA GLY A 332 -8.05 13.65 -10.39
C GLY A 332 -9.48 13.58 -10.93
N PHE A 333 -9.67 13.32 -12.23
CA PHE A 333 -11.00 13.23 -12.83
C PHE A 333 -11.68 11.88 -12.59
N VAL A 334 -10.90 10.82 -12.36
CA VAL A 334 -11.40 9.48 -12.05
C VAL A 334 -10.52 8.94 -10.91
N PRO A 335 -10.71 9.44 -9.67
CA PRO A 335 -9.97 8.96 -8.51
C PRO A 335 -10.26 7.50 -8.25
N ALA A 336 -9.34 6.78 -7.59
CA ALA A 336 -9.53 5.38 -7.23
C ALA A 336 -10.80 5.16 -6.41
N GLY A 337 -11.53 4.09 -6.69
CA GLY A 337 -12.60 3.63 -5.81
C GLY A 337 -12.05 3.23 -4.43
N TYR A 338 -12.86 3.35 -3.39
CA TYR A 338 -12.48 2.91 -2.05
C TYR A 338 -12.08 1.44 -2.04
N THR A 339 -11.00 1.15 -1.36
CA THR A 339 -10.58 -0.21 -1.03
C THR A 339 -11.57 -0.88 -0.07
N SER A 340 -11.49 -2.19 0.04
CA SER A 340 -12.30 -2.93 1.03
C SER A 340 -11.99 -2.52 2.48
N PHE A 341 -10.75 -2.09 2.76
CA PHE A 341 -10.39 -1.53 4.06
C PHE A 341 -11.12 -0.21 4.33
N GLU A 342 -11.15 0.70 3.36
CA GLU A 342 -11.84 1.99 3.48
C GLU A 342 -13.34 1.82 3.63
N LYS A 343 -14.01 1.03 2.76
CA LYS A 343 -15.45 0.74 2.89
C LYS A 343 -15.81 0.06 4.21
N MET A 344 -14.97 -0.87 4.69
CA MET A 344 -15.13 -1.54 5.98
C MET A 344 -14.99 -0.54 7.13
N SER A 345 -14.01 0.36 7.07
CA SER A 345 -13.72 1.35 8.12
C SER A 345 -14.85 2.36 8.26
N VAL A 346 -15.43 2.83 7.15
CA VAL A 346 -16.61 3.72 7.14
C VAL A 346 -17.90 2.96 7.55
N GLY A 347 -17.91 1.64 7.41
CA GLY A 347 -19.06 0.79 7.75
C GLY A 347 -20.02 0.56 6.58
N TRP A 348 -19.68 0.93 5.36
CA TRP A 348 -20.54 0.76 4.19
C TRP A 348 -20.60 -0.67 3.68
N LYS A 349 -19.47 -1.39 3.68
CA LYS A 349 -19.41 -2.79 3.24
C LYS A 349 -18.44 -3.61 4.09
N GLN A 350 -18.89 -4.80 4.50
CA GLN A 350 -18.04 -5.71 5.27
C GLN A 350 -17.52 -6.81 4.37
N PRO A 351 -16.23 -7.16 4.44
CA PRO A 351 -15.70 -8.29 3.69
C PRO A 351 -16.21 -9.62 4.25
N ILE A 352 -16.23 -10.63 3.40
CA ILE A 352 -16.61 -12.01 3.77
C ILE A 352 -15.42 -12.66 4.49
N GLU A 353 -15.65 -13.11 5.73
CA GLU A 353 -14.62 -13.77 6.52
C GLU A 353 -14.33 -15.18 6.02
N MET A 354 -13.06 -15.49 5.78
CA MET A 354 -12.61 -16.84 5.52
C MET A 354 -12.53 -17.63 6.85
N THR A 355 -13.49 -18.53 7.07
CA THR A 355 -13.55 -19.39 8.25
C THR A 355 -13.18 -20.85 7.98
N GLY A 356 -12.88 -21.22 6.73
CA GLY A 356 -12.55 -22.54 6.28
C GLY A 356 -12.17 -22.53 4.81
N ASP A 357 -11.94 -23.72 4.24
CA ASP A 357 -11.72 -23.86 2.80
C ASP A 357 -12.93 -23.34 2.03
N MET A 358 -12.67 -22.59 0.97
CA MET A 358 -13.70 -21.94 0.17
C MET A 358 -13.24 -21.86 -1.29
N GLU A 359 -14.15 -22.12 -2.21
CA GLU A 359 -13.98 -21.88 -3.64
C GLU A 359 -14.74 -20.60 -4.00
N VAL A 360 -14.04 -19.61 -4.54
CA VAL A 360 -14.62 -18.36 -5.01
C VAL A 360 -14.66 -18.37 -6.52
N GLN A 361 -15.87 -18.25 -7.07
CA GLN A 361 -16.11 -18.24 -8.50
C GLN A 361 -16.74 -16.94 -8.95
N ASN A 362 -16.24 -16.37 -10.04
CA ASN A 362 -16.78 -15.18 -10.70
C ASN A 362 -16.92 -13.97 -9.75
N LEU A 363 -15.90 -13.72 -8.91
CA LEU A 363 -15.84 -12.52 -8.08
C LEU A 363 -15.83 -11.28 -8.97
N LYS A 364 -16.88 -10.49 -8.92
CA LYS A 364 -17.00 -9.24 -9.69
C LYS A 364 -15.95 -8.21 -9.28
N PRO A 365 -15.65 -7.24 -10.14
CA PRO A 365 -14.87 -6.07 -9.77
C PRO A 365 -15.44 -5.36 -8.53
N TYR A 366 -14.59 -4.95 -7.60
CA TYR A 366 -15.03 -4.35 -6.34
C TYR A 366 -15.76 -3.03 -6.54
N SER A 367 -15.35 -2.24 -7.53
CA SER A 367 -16.03 -1.00 -7.96
C SER A 367 -17.31 -1.23 -8.77
N ASP A 368 -17.65 -2.49 -9.12
CA ASP A 368 -18.92 -2.89 -9.75
C ASP A 368 -19.75 -3.79 -8.80
N GLY A 369 -19.76 -3.48 -7.52
CA GLY A 369 -20.54 -4.17 -6.49
C GLY A 369 -19.99 -5.53 -6.07
N GLY A 370 -18.78 -5.92 -6.50
CA GLY A 370 -18.10 -7.16 -6.09
C GLY A 370 -17.87 -7.23 -4.57
N ASP A 371 -17.75 -8.45 -4.05
CA ASP A 371 -17.39 -8.68 -2.65
C ASP A 371 -15.88 -8.59 -2.43
N ALA A 372 -15.47 -8.51 -1.17
CA ALA A 372 -14.10 -8.68 -0.72
C ALA A 372 -14.04 -9.80 0.33
N TYR A 373 -12.85 -10.37 0.52
CA TYR A 373 -12.61 -11.42 1.51
C TYR A 373 -11.60 -10.96 2.53
N ILE A 374 -11.80 -11.37 3.81
CA ILE A 374 -10.89 -11.07 4.90
C ILE A 374 -10.32 -12.36 5.52
N LEU A 375 -9.00 -12.39 5.65
CA LEU A 375 -8.23 -13.47 6.24
C LEU A 375 -7.59 -12.94 7.51
N TYR A 376 -8.08 -13.35 8.68
CA TYR A 376 -7.53 -12.88 9.96
C TYR A 376 -6.31 -13.69 10.42
N ASN A 377 -5.35 -13.00 11.04
CA ASN A 377 -4.47 -13.62 12.02
C ASN A 377 -5.31 -14.02 13.23
N GLU A 378 -5.46 -15.32 13.48
CA GLU A 378 -6.40 -15.81 14.51
C GLU A 378 -5.93 -15.53 15.94
N ALA A 379 -4.65 -15.26 16.17
CA ALA A 379 -4.13 -14.84 17.46
C ALA A 379 -4.27 -13.32 17.68
N ASN A 380 -4.27 -12.53 16.64
CA ASN A 380 -4.43 -11.07 16.67
C ASN A 380 -5.31 -10.59 15.52
N ARG A 381 -6.61 -10.51 15.73
CA ARG A 381 -7.56 -10.14 14.66
C ARG A 381 -7.49 -8.67 14.22
N ASN A 382 -6.63 -7.86 14.81
CA ASN A 382 -6.29 -6.55 14.28
C ASN A 382 -5.34 -6.66 13.07
N GLU A 383 -4.71 -7.82 12.87
CA GLU A 383 -3.88 -8.11 11.71
C GLU A 383 -4.61 -9.08 10.78
N PHE A 384 -4.72 -8.68 9.51
CA PHE A 384 -5.47 -9.43 8.51
C PHE A 384 -5.04 -9.10 7.08
N PHE A 385 -5.39 -9.99 6.15
CA PHE A 385 -5.32 -9.70 4.72
C PHE A 385 -6.71 -9.46 4.16
N LEU A 386 -6.83 -8.54 3.22
CA LEU A 386 -8.01 -8.31 2.42
C LEU A 386 -7.74 -8.69 0.97
N LEU A 387 -8.74 -9.27 0.31
CA LEU A 387 -8.68 -9.67 -1.09
C LEU A 387 -9.86 -9.03 -1.81
N GLU A 388 -9.56 -8.30 -2.89
CA GLU A 388 -10.56 -7.62 -3.70
C GLU A 388 -10.20 -7.68 -5.18
N ASN A 389 -11.18 -7.78 -6.05
CA ASN A 389 -10.97 -7.75 -7.50
C ASN A 389 -10.99 -6.31 -7.99
N ARG A 390 -9.84 -5.80 -8.46
CA ARG A 390 -9.71 -4.46 -9.06
C ARG A 390 -9.59 -4.60 -10.57
N GLN A 391 -10.43 -3.88 -11.31
CA GLN A 391 -10.46 -3.91 -12.79
C GLN A 391 -10.69 -2.51 -13.33
N TYR A 392 -10.41 -2.28 -14.61
CA TYR A 392 -10.57 -0.97 -15.26
C TYR A 392 -12.04 -0.58 -15.49
N VAL A 393 -12.87 -0.66 -14.44
CA VAL A 393 -14.31 -0.35 -14.50
C VAL A 393 -14.69 0.66 -13.42
N GLY A 394 -15.73 1.45 -13.68
CA GLY A 394 -16.20 2.46 -12.74
C GLY A 394 -15.10 3.45 -12.35
N TRP A 395 -14.94 3.69 -11.06
CA TRP A 395 -13.93 4.57 -10.51
C TRP A 395 -12.51 3.99 -10.55
N ASP A 396 -12.37 2.70 -10.81
CA ASP A 396 -11.08 2.04 -11.00
C ASP A 396 -10.57 2.10 -12.45
N ALA A 397 -11.29 2.76 -13.35
CA ALA A 397 -10.86 2.89 -14.75
C ALA A 397 -9.55 3.66 -14.95
N GLY A 398 -9.10 4.39 -13.93
CA GLY A 398 -7.85 5.14 -13.91
C GLY A 398 -6.68 4.43 -13.21
N LEU A 399 -6.84 3.19 -12.75
CA LEU A 399 -5.78 2.42 -12.11
C LEU A 399 -4.66 2.06 -13.09
N GLU A 400 -3.48 1.77 -12.56
CA GLU A 400 -2.29 1.43 -13.35
C GLU A 400 -2.27 -0.05 -13.77
N ASP A 401 -2.86 -0.95 -12.97
CA ASP A 401 -2.96 -2.38 -13.25
C ASP A 401 -4.29 -2.96 -12.73
N TYR A 402 -4.54 -4.25 -12.95
CA TYR A 402 -5.79 -4.94 -12.60
C TYR A 402 -5.54 -6.38 -12.15
N GLY A 403 -6.47 -6.94 -11.40
CA GLY A 403 -6.44 -8.31 -10.91
C GLY A 403 -6.96 -8.44 -9.47
N LEU A 404 -6.61 -9.54 -8.80
CA LEU A 404 -6.92 -9.75 -7.39
C LEU A 404 -5.88 -9.00 -6.54
N LEU A 405 -6.27 -7.89 -5.95
CA LEU A 405 -5.43 -7.11 -5.04
C LEU A 405 -5.46 -7.75 -3.65
N ALA A 406 -4.30 -7.89 -3.03
CA ALA A 406 -4.16 -8.32 -1.64
C ALA A 406 -3.60 -7.18 -0.80
N ILE A 407 -4.29 -6.83 0.29
CA ILE A 407 -3.91 -5.75 1.20
C ILE A 407 -3.58 -6.37 2.56
N HIS A 408 -2.42 -6.05 3.12
CA HIS A 408 -2.02 -6.42 4.49
C HIS A 408 -2.33 -5.26 5.43
N VAL A 409 -3.09 -5.53 6.47
CA VAL A 409 -3.43 -4.55 7.51
C VAL A 409 -2.99 -5.08 8.87
N ASP A 410 -2.25 -4.28 9.64
CA ASP A 410 -1.96 -4.47 11.07
C ASP A 410 -2.46 -3.24 11.82
N TYR A 411 -3.76 -3.24 12.15
CA TYR A 411 -4.44 -2.09 12.74
C TYR A 411 -3.98 -1.82 14.17
N ASP A 412 -3.56 -0.58 14.42
CA ASP A 412 -3.27 -0.05 15.75
C ASP A 412 -3.93 1.33 15.92
N ALA A 413 -4.86 1.43 16.88
CA ALA A 413 -5.62 2.65 17.10
C ALA A 413 -4.74 3.88 17.43
N GLY A 414 -3.59 3.67 18.07
CA GLY A 414 -2.64 4.74 18.36
C GLY A 414 -1.98 5.25 17.09
N VAL A 415 -1.53 4.36 16.22
CA VAL A 415 -0.92 4.71 14.92
C VAL A 415 -1.92 5.45 14.03
N TRP A 416 -3.16 4.93 13.93
CA TRP A 416 -4.24 5.62 13.19
C TRP A 416 -4.53 7.01 13.78
N ALA A 417 -4.61 7.15 15.10
CA ALA A 417 -4.85 8.44 15.74
C ALA A 417 -3.76 9.48 15.43
N TYR A 418 -2.54 9.06 15.11
CA TYR A 418 -1.45 9.95 14.72
C TYR A 418 -1.31 10.16 13.21
N ASN A 419 -2.17 9.54 12.39
CA ASN A 419 -2.03 9.55 10.93
C ASN A 419 -0.67 9.04 10.44
N GLU A 420 -0.15 8.00 11.08
CA GLU A 420 1.18 7.44 10.82
C GLU A 420 1.10 6.01 10.26
N VAL A 421 -0.01 5.68 9.57
CA VAL A 421 -0.35 4.31 9.15
C VAL A 421 0.80 3.63 8.40
N ASN A 422 1.40 4.32 7.44
CA ASN A 422 2.52 3.81 6.66
C ASN A 422 3.83 4.60 6.89
N THR A 423 3.86 5.43 7.90
CA THR A 423 5.01 6.22 8.32
C THR A 423 5.82 5.46 9.36
N THR A 424 7.13 5.33 9.16
CA THR A 424 8.02 4.53 10.03
C THR A 424 9.21 5.31 10.58
N VAL A 425 9.37 6.55 10.17
CA VAL A 425 10.48 7.42 10.59
C VAL A 425 9.92 8.64 11.32
N ASP A 426 10.56 9.00 12.42
CA ASP A 426 10.21 10.15 13.26
C ASP A 426 8.75 10.14 13.76
N THR A 427 8.21 8.96 14.07
CA THR A 427 6.84 8.74 14.50
C THR A 427 6.61 9.07 15.97
N TYR A 428 5.40 9.55 16.31
CA TYR A 428 4.94 9.72 17.69
C TYR A 428 4.29 8.49 18.27
N SER A 429 3.63 7.70 17.41
CA SER A 429 3.01 6.43 17.80
C SER A 429 4.07 5.37 18.13
N GLY A 430 5.31 5.55 17.67
CA GLY A 430 6.34 4.52 17.69
C GLY A 430 6.16 3.48 16.59
N ASN A 431 5.40 3.84 15.54
CA ASN A 431 5.21 2.94 14.39
C ASN A 431 6.55 2.60 13.72
N ASN A 432 6.77 1.33 13.42
CA ASN A 432 8.02 0.80 12.90
C ASN A 432 7.88 -0.03 11.62
N HIS A 433 6.67 -0.12 11.06
CA HIS A 433 6.40 -0.81 9.81
C HIS A 433 5.16 -0.22 9.11
N GLN A 434 5.01 -0.46 7.83
CA GLN A 434 3.80 -0.12 7.09
C GLN A 434 2.64 -0.99 7.58
N ARG A 435 1.52 -0.38 7.95
CA ARG A 435 0.40 -1.08 8.59
C ARG A 435 -0.84 -1.26 7.70
N CYS A 436 -0.85 -0.62 6.55
CA CYS A 436 -1.87 -0.82 5.52
C CYS A 436 -1.21 -0.66 4.16
N THR A 437 -0.83 -1.76 3.53
CA THR A 437 -0.12 -1.74 2.24
C THR A 437 -0.47 -2.97 1.41
N VAL A 438 -0.20 -2.93 0.12
CA VAL A 438 -0.43 -4.07 -0.77
C VAL A 438 0.60 -5.17 -0.53
N ILE A 439 0.22 -6.42 -0.84
CA ILE A 439 1.15 -7.54 -0.99
C ILE A 439 1.37 -7.70 -2.49
N PRO A 440 2.49 -7.22 -3.06
CA PRO A 440 2.71 -7.24 -4.50
C PRO A 440 2.90 -8.68 -5.01
N ALA A 441 2.15 -9.04 -6.04
CA ALA A 441 2.15 -10.40 -6.59
C ALA A 441 3.49 -10.78 -7.24
N ASP A 442 4.23 -9.83 -7.79
CA ASP A 442 5.58 -10.03 -8.33
C ASP A 442 6.68 -9.94 -7.27
N GLY A 443 6.33 -9.56 -6.03
CA GLY A 443 7.24 -9.41 -4.91
C GLY A 443 8.13 -8.17 -4.96
N VAL A 444 7.71 -7.15 -5.70
CA VAL A 444 8.42 -5.88 -5.83
C VAL A 444 7.47 -4.74 -5.53
N TYR A 445 7.92 -3.72 -4.80
CA TYR A 445 7.29 -2.41 -4.81
C TYR A 445 7.96 -1.62 -5.94
N ASP A 446 7.30 -1.61 -7.09
CA ASP A 446 7.90 -1.02 -8.28
C ASP A 446 8.13 0.46 -8.13
N SER A 447 9.35 0.87 -8.44
CA SER A 447 9.68 2.26 -8.67
C SER A 447 10.39 2.39 -10.01
N GLU A 448 10.09 3.44 -10.76
CA GLU A 448 10.77 3.79 -12.00
C GLU A 448 11.45 5.14 -11.84
N TRP A 449 12.69 5.23 -12.29
CA TRP A 449 13.43 6.48 -12.35
C TRP A 449 13.24 7.13 -13.73
N VAL A 450 12.42 8.16 -13.78
CA VAL A 450 12.22 8.96 -15.00
C VAL A 450 12.91 10.31 -14.82
N ASP A 451 13.83 10.64 -15.72
CA ASP A 451 14.63 11.87 -15.61
C ASP A 451 15.30 12.02 -14.23
N GLU A 452 15.81 10.90 -13.68
CA GLU A 452 16.48 10.84 -12.37
C GLU A 452 15.55 11.00 -11.16
N ILE A 453 14.24 10.77 -11.32
CA ILE A 453 13.22 10.86 -10.27
C ILE A 453 12.57 9.50 -10.09
N GLU A 454 12.41 9.06 -8.82
CA GLU A 454 11.77 7.79 -8.49
C GLU A 454 10.25 7.95 -8.40
N TYR A 455 9.52 7.13 -9.15
CA TYR A 455 8.07 7.02 -9.09
C TYR A 455 7.70 5.63 -8.61
N PHE A 456 6.77 5.55 -7.65
CA PHE A 456 6.16 4.27 -7.28
C PHE A 456 4.97 4.00 -8.19
N TYR A 457 4.90 2.76 -8.68
CA TYR A 457 3.82 2.28 -9.54
C TYR A 457 3.24 0.99 -8.96
N GLY A 458 1.94 0.78 -9.20
CA GLY A 458 1.24 -0.44 -8.81
C GLY A 458 1.27 -1.55 -9.86
N PHE A 459 2.17 -1.48 -10.85
CA PHE A 459 2.29 -2.52 -11.86
C PHE A 459 2.83 -3.81 -11.25
N GLY A 460 2.14 -4.95 -11.51
CA GLY A 460 2.54 -6.23 -10.98
C GLY A 460 2.00 -6.56 -9.59
N ASP A 461 1.46 -5.59 -8.86
CA ASP A 461 0.88 -5.80 -7.53
C ASP A 461 -0.29 -6.79 -7.51
N PRO A 462 -1.27 -6.73 -8.44
CA PRO A 462 -2.39 -7.65 -8.41
C PRO A 462 -2.02 -9.06 -8.84
N PHE A 463 -2.58 -10.04 -8.14
CA PHE A 463 -2.45 -11.44 -8.48
C PHE A 463 -3.30 -11.78 -9.71
N LYS A 464 -2.66 -12.33 -10.73
CA LYS A 464 -3.27 -12.78 -11.98
C LYS A 464 -2.35 -13.76 -12.70
N GLN A 465 -2.79 -14.31 -13.84
CA GLN A 465 -2.00 -15.32 -14.57
C GLN A 465 -0.62 -14.84 -15.04
N SER A 466 -0.46 -13.54 -15.28
CA SER A 466 0.79 -12.95 -15.76
C SER A 466 1.78 -12.57 -14.63
N THR A 467 1.32 -12.42 -13.40
CA THR A 467 2.15 -12.13 -12.22
C THR A 467 2.31 -13.37 -11.34
N ALA A 468 1.40 -13.58 -10.38
CA ALA A 468 1.38 -14.78 -9.55
C ALA A 468 -0.05 -15.33 -9.43
N LYS A 469 -0.18 -16.66 -9.35
CA LYS A 469 -1.47 -17.37 -9.25
C LYS A 469 -1.80 -17.82 -7.84
N SER A 470 -0.97 -17.43 -6.88
CA SER A 470 -1.19 -17.81 -5.49
C SER A 470 -0.57 -16.80 -4.53
N LEU A 471 -1.25 -16.61 -3.42
CA LEU A 471 -0.77 -15.94 -2.23
C LEU A 471 -0.67 -17.01 -1.14
N THR A 472 0.53 -17.23 -0.61
CA THR A 472 0.82 -18.29 0.36
C THR A 472 1.76 -17.76 1.46
N ASN A 473 2.03 -18.59 2.47
CA ASN A 473 3.02 -18.27 3.52
C ASN A 473 4.44 -17.98 2.99
N SER A 474 4.74 -18.31 1.73
CA SER A 474 6.04 -18.04 1.10
C SER A 474 6.03 -16.86 0.12
N THR A 475 4.89 -16.20 -0.04
CA THR A 475 4.81 -14.98 -0.84
C THR A 475 5.57 -13.86 -0.12
N LYS A 476 6.44 -13.17 -0.85
CA LYS A 476 7.20 -12.04 -0.31
C LYS A 476 6.24 -10.97 0.22
N TYR A 477 6.55 -10.36 1.34
CA TYR A 477 5.71 -9.40 2.08
C TYR A 477 4.41 -9.96 2.67
N ALA A 478 4.12 -11.27 2.57
CA ALA A 478 2.95 -11.88 3.21
C ALA A 478 3.21 -12.38 4.65
N SER A 479 4.38 -12.11 5.22
CA SER A 479 4.67 -12.41 6.62
C SER A 479 3.89 -11.50 7.55
N LEU A 480 3.33 -12.07 8.62
CA LEU A 480 2.67 -11.32 9.67
C LEU A 480 3.68 -10.56 10.54
N TYR A 481 3.26 -9.44 11.08
CA TYR A 481 4.02 -8.72 12.12
C TYR A 481 3.83 -9.34 13.50
N ASN A 482 2.65 -9.90 13.77
CA ASN A 482 2.31 -10.55 15.03
C ASN A 482 2.27 -12.07 14.86
N ALA A 483 2.72 -12.81 15.89
CA ALA A 483 2.64 -14.26 15.86
C ALA A 483 1.19 -14.75 15.77
N ASN A 484 0.95 -15.78 14.95
CA ASN A 484 -0.31 -16.48 14.86
C ASN A 484 -0.44 -17.55 15.97
N THR A 485 -1.54 -18.29 16.01
CA THR A 485 -1.85 -19.30 17.03
C THR A 485 -0.83 -20.43 17.13
N ASP A 486 -0.07 -20.71 16.07
CA ASP A 486 1.01 -21.68 16.05
C ASP A 486 2.38 -21.10 16.48
N GLY A 487 2.42 -19.82 16.85
CA GLY A 487 3.63 -19.10 17.25
C GLY A 487 4.50 -18.65 16.08
N THR A 488 4.07 -18.86 14.83
CA THR A 488 4.76 -18.36 13.63
C THR A 488 4.17 -17.04 13.15
N LYS A 489 4.90 -16.32 12.30
CA LYS A 489 4.44 -15.12 11.60
C LYS A 489 3.82 -15.48 10.23
N ARG A 490 3.02 -16.54 10.19
CA ARG A 490 2.35 -17.03 8.97
C ARG A 490 0.85 -16.88 9.08
N MET A 491 0.21 -16.46 8.01
CA MET A 491 -1.25 -16.36 7.97
C MET A 491 -1.90 -17.75 8.07
N ASN A 492 -1.21 -18.80 7.60
CA ASN A 492 -1.70 -20.18 7.56
C ASN A 492 -3.01 -20.33 6.78
N LYS A 493 -3.17 -19.48 5.79
CA LYS A 493 -4.29 -19.44 4.84
C LYS A 493 -3.70 -19.10 3.48
N SER A 494 -3.99 -19.91 2.49
CA SER A 494 -3.48 -19.75 1.13
C SER A 494 -4.59 -19.41 0.16
N VAL A 495 -4.29 -18.55 -0.80
CA VAL A 495 -5.12 -18.26 -1.96
C VAL A 495 -4.44 -18.90 -3.16
N THR A 496 -5.11 -19.83 -3.84
CA THR A 496 -4.52 -20.60 -4.95
C THR A 496 -5.41 -20.57 -6.17
N ASP A 497 -4.85 -21.00 -7.31
CA ASP A 497 -5.57 -21.12 -8.60
C ASP A 497 -6.21 -19.82 -9.04
N ILE A 498 -5.58 -18.69 -8.72
CA ILE A 498 -6.07 -17.36 -9.08
C ILE A 498 -6.13 -17.25 -10.60
N THR A 499 -7.32 -16.99 -11.12
CA THR A 499 -7.60 -16.85 -12.55
C THR A 499 -8.51 -15.67 -12.81
N GLN A 500 -8.24 -14.94 -13.88
CA GLN A 500 -9.14 -13.92 -14.40
C GLN A 500 -9.98 -14.55 -15.51
N ASN A 501 -11.28 -14.33 -15.46
CA ASN A 501 -12.24 -14.74 -16.47
C ASN A 501 -12.34 -13.69 -17.59
N ASN A 502 -13.00 -14.03 -18.72
CA ASN A 502 -13.13 -13.12 -19.86
C ASN A 502 -14.06 -11.92 -19.62
N ASP A 503 -14.80 -11.94 -18.51
CA ASP A 503 -15.78 -10.91 -18.11
C ASP A 503 -15.27 -10.06 -16.92
N ASP A 504 -13.95 -9.99 -16.76
CA ASP A 504 -13.26 -9.25 -15.70
C ASP A 504 -13.56 -9.75 -14.28
N THR A 505 -14.25 -10.89 -14.13
CA THR A 505 -14.39 -11.56 -12.83
C THR A 505 -13.15 -12.37 -12.50
N MET A 506 -12.92 -12.59 -11.20
CA MET A 506 -11.81 -13.42 -10.70
C MET A 506 -12.35 -14.70 -10.06
N SER A 507 -11.59 -15.79 -10.18
CA SER A 507 -11.88 -17.04 -9.48
C SER A 507 -10.62 -17.55 -8.78
N PHE A 508 -10.76 -18.10 -7.58
CA PHE A 508 -9.65 -18.62 -6.79
C PHE A 508 -10.13 -19.55 -5.68
N ASN A 509 -9.21 -20.30 -5.07
CA ASN A 509 -9.46 -21.12 -3.90
C ASN A 509 -8.84 -20.49 -2.67
N LEU A 510 -9.61 -20.42 -1.58
CA LEU A 510 -9.10 -20.14 -0.24
C LEU A 510 -8.92 -21.48 0.48
N LYS A 511 -7.73 -21.71 1.07
CA LYS A 511 -7.35 -22.92 1.78
C LYS A 511 -6.80 -22.62 3.15
N LEU A 512 -7.22 -23.41 4.16
CA LEU A 512 -6.52 -23.42 5.44
C LEU A 512 -5.24 -24.24 5.29
N ASP A 513 -4.10 -23.63 5.59
CA ASP A 513 -2.83 -24.36 5.62
C ASP A 513 -2.79 -25.16 6.93
N ASN A 514 -2.98 -26.48 6.82
CA ASN A 514 -3.02 -27.36 7.98
C ASN A 514 -1.66 -27.36 8.71
N THR A 515 -1.59 -26.72 9.86
CA THR A 515 -0.40 -26.72 10.75
C THR A 515 -0.26 -28.00 11.58
N GLY A 516 -1.11 -29.00 11.38
CA GLY A 516 -1.04 -30.26 12.10
C GLY A 516 -2.03 -31.30 11.63
N GLY A 517 -1.55 -32.31 10.92
CA GLY A 517 -2.29 -33.53 10.67
C GLY A 517 -2.18 -34.09 9.25
N ASN A 518 -1.70 -35.29 9.13
CA ASN A 518 -1.62 -36.13 7.95
C ASN A 518 -2.85 -36.04 7.02
N GLY A 519 -2.69 -35.42 5.86
CA GLY A 519 -3.61 -35.54 4.74
C GLY A 519 -2.85 -35.42 3.45
N GLY A 520 -2.69 -36.54 2.75
CA GLY A 520 -1.85 -36.66 1.58
C GLY A 520 -2.45 -36.04 0.33
N ASP A 521 -2.17 -34.77 0.11
CA ASP A 521 -2.23 -34.19 -1.22
C ASP A 521 -0.81 -33.82 -1.67
N ASN A 522 -0.44 -34.25 -2.87
CA ASN A 522 0.87 -33.92 -3.44
C ASN A 522 0.98 -32.40 -3.61
N PRO A 523 2.03 -31.74 -3.07
CA PRO A 523 2.24 -30.33 -3.26
C PRO A 523 2.31 -29.97 -4.75
N SER A 524 1.80 -28.79 -5.08
CA SER A 524 1.82 -28.26 -6.44
C SER A 524 3.27 -28.14 -6.96
N PRO A 525 3.54 -28.38 -8.24
CA PRO A 525 4.88 -28.29 -8.80
C PRO A 525 5.53 -26.91 -8.57
N GLY A 526 6.70 -26.90 -7.92
CA GLY A 526 7.43 -25.68 -7.57
C GLY A 526 7.02 -25.02 -6.24
N GLU A 527 6.02 -25.55 -5.55
CA GLU A 527 5.57 -25.06 -4.24
C GLU A 527 6.71 -25.12 -3.20
N SER A 528 6.81 -24.08 -2.36
CA SER A 528 7.80 -24.03 -1.28
C SER A 528 7.36 -24.93 -0.13
N LEU A 529 8.15 -25.94 0.16
CA LEU A 529 7.95 -26.85 1.29
C LEU A 529 8.60 -26.35 2.57
N PHE A 530 9.61 -25.49 2.44
CA PHE A 530 10.37 -24.87 3.52
C PHE A 530 11.19 -23.71 2.95
N TYR A 531 11.24 -22.60 3.66
CA TYR A 531 12.10 -21.47 3.33
C TYR A 531 12.59 -20.77 4.60
N GLU A 532 13.87 -20.43 4.62
CA GLU A 532 14.54 -19.68 5.67
C GLU A 532 15.43 -18.64 5.03
N SER A 533 15.14 -17.35 5.26
CA SER A 533 15.90 -16.24 4.71
C SER A 533 17.00 -15.74 5.61
N PHE A 534 16.92 -15.98 6.93
CA PHE A 534 17.76 -15.41 7.97
C PHE A 534 17.84 -13.86 7.97
N ASN A 535 16.91 -13.17 7.30
CA ASN A 535 16.92 -11.71 7.18
C ASN A 535 16.75 -10.98 8.53
N ASP A 536 16.13 -11.64 9.53
CA ASP A 536 15.96 -11.12 10.89
C ASP A 536 17.20 -11.31 11.76
N CYS A 537 18.28 -11.92 11.23
CA CYS A 537 19.58 -11.98 11.91
C CYS A 537 20.27 -10.62 11.86
N ASP A 538 20.70 -10.13 13.01
CA ASP A 538 21.47 -8.89 13.14
C ASP A 538 22.97 -9.15 13.24
N GLY A 539 23.80 -8.15 12.91
CA GLY A 539 25.24 -8.21 13.04
C GLY A 539 25.99 -7.84 11.76
N THR A 540 27.27 -8.19 11.71
CA THR A 540 28.15 -7.95 10.58
C THR A 540 28.72 -9.27 10.06
N GLY A 541 29.12 -9.32 8.79
CA GLY A 541 29.66 -10.52 8.12
C GLY A 541 28.68 -11.15 7.15
N GLY A 542 29.19 -11.83 6.13
CA GLY A 542 28.41 -12.50 5.09
C GLY A 542 27.92 -11.51 4.03
N ASN A 543 26.70 -11.00 4.15
CA ASN A 543 26.09 -10.14 3.12
C ASN A 543 26.73 -8.75 2.98
N ASP A 544 27.54 -8.30 3.93
CA ASP A 544 28.36 -7.09 3.83
C ASP A 544 29.76 -7.33 3.24
N GLY A 545 30.05 -8.54 2.78
CA GLY A 545 31.32 -8.92 2.19
C GLY A 545 32.46 -9.14 3.19
N LEU A 546 32.18 -9.18 4.50
CA LEU A 546 33.14 -9.49 5.54
C LEU A 546 33.08 -10.99 5.90
N TRP A 547 34.23 -11.67 5.94
CA TRP A 547 34.30 -13.13 6.05
C TRP A 547 35.09 -13.62 7.26
N SER A 548 35.73 -12.71 8.00
CA SER A 548 36.57 -13.04 9.17
C SER A 548 36.75 -11.85 10.10
N GLY A 549 37.31 -12.06 11.30
CA GLY A 549 37.56 -11.01 12.25
C GLY A 549 36.57 -10.96 13.41
N SER A 550 36.29 -9.75 13.93
CA SER A 550 35.30 -9.54 15.01
C SER A 550 33.91 -9.31 14.45
N ILE A 551 33.39 -10.25 13.63
CA ILE A 551 32.09 -10.20 12.95
C ILE A 551 31.22 -11.38 13.37
N ALA A 552 29.95 -11.38 12.95
CA ALA A 552 28.95 -12.43 13.21
C ALA A 552 28.85 -12.76 14.71
N GLN A 553 28.58 -11.74 15.50
CA GLN A 553 28.37 -11.81 16.96
C GLN A 553 26.96 -11.36 17.34
N GLY A 554 26.10 -11.13 16.36
CA GLY A 554 24.74 -10.69 16.54
C GLY A 554 23.80 -11.79 17.01
N THR A 555 22.52 -11.43 17.13
CA THR A 555 21.46 -12.34 17.55
C THR A 555 21.08 -13.29 16.41
N PHE A 556 21.04 -14.59 16.69
CA PHE A 556 20.51 -15.58 15.75
C PHE A 556 18.98 -15.56 15.82
N SER A 557 18.35 -14.97 14.81
CA SER A 557 16.90 -14.80 14.70
C SER A 557 16.42 -15.40 13.38
N PRO A 558 16.24 -16.74 13.30
CA PRO A 558 15.73 -17.39 12.09
C PRO A 558 14.22 -17.15 11.93
N ASP A 559 13.75 -17.08 10.69
CA ASP A 559 12.31 -16.99 10.34
C ASP A 559 11.51 -18.17 10.89
N ASN A 560 12.15 -19.36 10.94
CA ASN A 560 11.51 -20.59 11.38
C ASN A 560 12.12 -21.08 12.69
N GLY A 561 11.31 -21.26 13.72
CA GLY A 561 11.73 -21.92 14.96
C GLY A 561 12.09 -23.39 14.74
N GLY A 562 12.98 -23.94 15.59
CA GLY A 562 13.33 -25.37 15.56
C GLY A 562 14.64 -25.72 14.86
N TRP A 563 15.45 -24.75 14.47
CA TRP A 563 16.85 -24.95 14.11
C TRP A 563 17.64 -25.51 15.28
N SER A 564 18.51 -26.47 15.03
CA SER A 564 19.32 -27.09 16.05
C SER A 564 20.81 -27.00 15.72
N SER A 565 21.57 -26.30 16.55
CA SER A 565 23.02 -26.15 16.43
C SER A 565 23.64 -25.98 17.82
N SER A 566 24.90 -26.40 17.97
CA SER A 566 25.70 -26.17 19.18
C SER A 566 26.23 -24.73 19.27
N SER A 567 26.21 -23.97 18.20
CA SER A 567 26.81 -22.62 18.12
C SER A 567 26.27 -21.87 16.91
N SER A 568 25.31 -20.99 17.13
CA SER A 568 24.65 -20.15 16.12
C SER A 568 24.77 -18.66 16.48
N PHE A 569 24.96 -17.81 15.49
CA PHE A 569 25.11 -16.37 15.62
C PHE A 569 24.43 -15.67 14.46
N GLY A 570 23.89 -14.48 14.69
CA GLY A 570 23.50 -13.56 13.65
C GLY A 570 24.69 -12.90 12.98
N ALA A 571 24.55 -12.65 11.69
CA ALA A 571 25.43 -11.88 10.86
C ALA A 571 24.58 -10.87 10.05
N ASN A 572 25.13 -10.18 9.06
CA ASN A 572 24.34 -9.20 8.29
C ASN A 572 23.28 -9.91 7.43
N GLN A 573 22.04 -10.00 7.95
CA GLN A 573 20.90 -10.67 7.29
C GLN A 573 21.25 -12.10 6.81
N CYS A 574 22.02 -12.83 7.59
CA CYS A 574 22.36 -14.22 7.36
C CYS A 574 22.82 -14.89 8.66
N ALA A 575 22.95 -16.21 8.70
CA ALA A 575 23.40 -16.94 9.86
C ALA A 575 24.86 -17.38 9.75
N LYS A 576 25.56 -17.42 10.89
CA LYS A 576 26.87 -18.05 11.00
C LYS A 576 26.82 -19.15 12.03
N PHE A 577 27.30 -20.34 11.67
CA PHE A 577 27.36 -21.50 12.54
C PHE A 577 28.78 -21.90 12.87
N GLY A 578 28.96 -22.38 14.12
CA GLY A 578 30.24 -22.80 14.68
C GLY A 578 31.05 -21.68 15.35
N SER A 579 31.98 -22.10 16.17
CA SER A 579 32.93 -21.23 16.92
C SER A 579 34.35 -21.76 16.80
N SER A 580 35.30 -21.12 17.47
CA SER A 580 36.69 -21.64 17.58
C SER A 580 36.75 -23.02 18.24
N LYS A 581 35.73 -23.35 19.07
CA LYS A 581 35.67 -24.58 19.87
C LYS A 581 34.67 -25.60 19.33
N ASN A 582 33.62 -25.16 18.69
CA ASN A 582 32.52 -26.01 18.27
C ASN A 582 32.40 -26.07 16.72
N LEU A 583 32.16 -27.26 16.20
CA LEU A 583 31.82 -27.47 14.78
C LEU A 583 30.52 -26.73 14.45
N GLY A 584 30.42 -26.17 13.27
CA GLY A 584 29.22 -25.45 12.79
C GLY A 584 28.11 -26.37 12.27
N GLU A 585 28.00 -27.59 12.80
CA GLU A 585 26.92 -28.48 12.40
C GLU A 585 25.56 -27.86 12.79
N VAL A 586 24.61 -27.87 11.85
CA VAL A 586 23.28 -27.32 12.05
C VAL A 586 22.23 -28.14 11.32
N THR A 587 21.07 -28.31 11.95
CA THR A 587 19.94 -29.06 11.41
C THR A 587 18.73 -28.14 11.27
N THR A 588 18.04 -28.22 10.12
CA THR A 588 16.84 -27.45 9.83
C THR A 588 15.68 -27.83 10.76
N PRO A 589 14.67 -26.96 10.91
CA PRO A 589 13.32 -27.38 11.28
C PRO A 589 12.83 -28.54 10.39
N SER A 590 11.79 -29.21 10.84
CA SER A 590 11.18 -30.31 10.08
C SER A 590 10.26 -29.75 9.00
N PHE A 591 10.33 -30.29 7.78
CA PHE A 591 9.40 -30.00 6.67
C PHE A 591 8.98 -31.29 5.96
N THR A 592 7.82 -31.27 5.33
CA THR A 592 7.25 -32.48 4.71
C THR A 592 7.72 -32.60 3.26
N VAL A 593 8.23 -33.77 2.90
CA VAL A 593 8.57 -34.14 1.53
C VAL A 593 7.66 -35.31 1.09
N ASN A 594 7.14 -35.23 -0.13
CA ASN A 594 6.32 -36.31 -0.72
C ASN A 594 6.89 -36.72 -2.07
N GLY A 595 7.78 -37.72 -2.06
CA GLY A 595 8.53 -38.18 -3.22
C GLY A 595 9.86 -37.44 -3.38
N THR A 596 9.91 -36.36 -4.15
CA THR A 596 11.14 -35.57 -4.37
C THR A 596 10.91 -34.08 -4.07
N ALA A 597 11.97 -33.41 -3.63
CA ALA A 597 11.99 -31.95 -3.44
C ALA A 597 13.32 -31.37 -3.95
N THR A 598 13.27 -30.22 -4.57
CA THR A 598 14.45 -29.41 -4.88
C THR A 598 14.87 -28.66 -3.63
N PHE A 599 16.11 -28.79 -3.20
CA PHE A 599 16.67 -28.15 -2.02
C PHE A 599 17.77 -27.18 -2.44
N THR A 600 17.60 -25.90 -2.17
CA THR A 600 18.57 -24.84 -2.51
C THR A 600 19.03 -24.11 -1.27
N PHE A 601 20.24 -23.60 -1.28
CA PHE A 601 20.81 -22.77 -0.22
C PHE A 601 22.07 -22.07 -0.74
N ARG A 602 22.48 -21.00 -0.04
CA ARG A 602 23.80 -20.38 -0.26
C ARG A 602 24.65 -20.51 0.98
N ALA A 603 25.94 -20.77 0.78
CA ALA A 603 26.89 -20.95 1.87
C ALA A 603 28.28 -20.43 1.53
N ALA A 604 29.02 -20.03 2.56
CA ALA A 604 30.42 -19.61 2.48
C ALA A 604 31.18 -20.08 3.72
N PRO A 605 32.46 -20.46 3.61
CA PRO A 605 33.28 -20.82 4.78
C PRO A 605 33.63 -19.56 5.57
N TRP A 606 33.80 -19.70 6.87
CA TRP A 606 34.42 -18.65 7.69
C TRP A 606 35.91 -18.60 7.39
N SER A 607 36.40 -17.50 6.77
CA SER A 607 37.80 -17.34 6.43
C SER A 607 38.35 -18.57 5.71
N SER A 608 39.40 -19.19 6.21
CA SER A 608 40.07 -20.41 5.69
C SER A 608 39.68 -21.69 6.42
N ASP A 609 38.52 -21.75 7.05
CA ASP A 609 38.10 -22.90 7.88
C ASP A 609 37.80 -24.21 7.09
N GLY A 610 38.03 -24.19 5.81
CA GLY A 610 37.77 -25.29 4.88
C GLY A 610 36.47 -25.13 4.12
N THR A 611 36.47 -25.62 2.89
CA THR A 611 35.42 -25.38 1.90
C THR A 611 34.41 -26.50 1.76
N THR A 612 34.64 -27.66 2.37
CA THR A 612 33.74 -28.83 2.24
C THR A 612 32.52 -28.65 3.17
N LEU A 613 31.33 -28.83 2.58
CA LEU A 613 30.06 -28.89 3.28
C LEU A 613 29.33 -30.17 2.87
N THR A 614 28.96 -31.01 3.84
CA THR A 614 28.17 -32.22 3.58
C THR A 614 26.77 -32.09 4.16
N LEU A 615 25.80 -32.68 3.46
CA LEU A 615 24.40 -32.70 3.86
C LEU A 615 23.91 -34.13 4.08
N SER A 616 23.06 -34.31 5.07
CA SER A 616 22.32 -35.54 5.31
C SER A 616 20.83 -35.23 5.57
N ALA A 617 19.94 -36.15 5.24
CA ALA A 617 18.52 -36.04 5.50
C ALA A 617 18.06 -37.08 6.51
N SER A 618 17.07 -36.73 7.36
CA SER A 618 16.53 -37.63 8.39
C SER A 618 15.44 -38.55 7.85
N ASN A 619 14.96 -39.45 8.70
CA ASN A 619 13.80 -40.34 8.47
C ASN A 619 13.88 -41.19 7.20
N GLY A 620 15.10 -41.65 6.84
CA GLY A 620 15.31 -42.49 5.66
C GLY A 620 15.26 -41.77 4.32
N ALA A 621 15.07 -40.44 4.33
CA ALA A 621 15.21 -39.64 3.12
C ALA A 621 16.67 -39.56 2.67
N THR A 622 16.89 -39.41 1.37
CA THR A 622 18.22 -39.23 0.77
C THR A 622 18.35 -37.84 0.17
N ILE A 623 19.59 -37.31 0.14
CA ILE A 623 19.89 -36.01 -0.48
C ILE A 623 21.03 -36.18 -1.49
N SER A 624 20.88 -35.65 -2.70
CA SER A 624 21.86 -35.80 -3.77
C SER A 624 21.97 -34.53 -4.61
N PRO A 625 23.18 -33.99 -4.85
CA PRO A 625 24.44 -34.39 -4.21
C PRO A 625 24.41 -34.15 -2.70
N SER A 626 25.22 -34.89 -1.96
CA SER A 626 25.34 -34.75 -0.49
C SER A 626 26.64 -34.06 -0.05
N SER A 627 27.52 -33.69 -0.98
CA SER A 627 28.77 -33.00 -0.69
C SER A 627 28.96 -31.81 -1.65
N PHE A 628 29.35 -30.69 -1.10
CA PHE A 628 29.48 -29.40 -1.78
C PHE A 628 30.80 -28.74 -1.46
N THR A 629 31.31 -27.94 -2.38
CA THR A 629 32.54 -27.16 -2.18
C THR A 629 32.21 -25.66 -2.20
N MET A 630 32.25 -25.02 -1.06
CA MET A 630 32.13 -23.58 -0.91
C MET A 630 33.36 -22.85 -1.46
N LYS A 631 33.22 -21.58 -1.79
CA LYS A 631 34.34 -20.73 -2.21
C LYS A 631 34.69 -19.74 -1.11
N GLU A 632 35.99 -19.57 -0.85
CA GLU A 632 36.48 -18.62 0.17
C GLU A 632 36.12 -17.19 -0.18
N ASN A 633 35.69 -16.42 0.82
CA ASN A 633 35.37 -14.99 0.74
C ASN A 633 34.28 -14.62 -0.29
N GLN A 634 33.37 -15.54 -0.55
CA GLN A 634 32.20 -15.28 -1.40
C GLN A 634 31.10 -16.31 -1.15
N TRP A 635 29.85 -15.89 -1.38
CA TRP A 635 28.73 -16.81 -1.41
C TRP A 635 28.83 -17.79 -2.57
N THR A 636 28.34 -18.99 -2.34
CA THR A 636 28.17 -20.01 -3.38
C THR A 636 26.76 -20.60 -3.26
N ASP A 637 26.02 -20.57 -4.36
CA ASP A 637 24.67 -21.13 -4.44
C ASP A 637 24.76 -22.63 -4.74
N PHE A 638 23.92 -23.40 -4.06
CA PHE A 638 23.89 -24.85 -4.17
C PHE A 638 22.48 -25.35 -4.40
N THR A 639 22.39 -26.47 -5.13
CA THR A 639 21.13 -27.18 -5.37
C THR A 639 21.34 -28.65 -5.14
N ALA A 640 20.40 -29.28 -4.44
CA ALA A 640 20.32 -30.75 -4.23
C ALA A 640 18.89 -31.22 -4.47
N THR A 641 18.73 -32.56 -4.60
CA THR A 641 17.41 -33.19 -4.60
C THR A 641 17.28 -34.04 -3.34
N ILE A 642 16.21 -33.80 -2.58
CA ILE A 642 15.81 -34.67 -1.47
C ILE A 642 14.81 -35.67 -2.03
N THR A 643 14.97 -36.96 -1.69
CA THR A 643 14.02 -38.01 -2.04
C THR A 643 13.58 -38.74 -0.77
N GLY A 644 12.28 -38.74 -0.50
CA GLY A 644 11.70 -39.32 0.69
C GLY A 644 10.21 -39.04 0.82
N THR A 645 9.58 -39.54 1.88
CA THR A 645 8.17 -39.28 2.19
C THR A 645 7.99 -39.03 3.68
N GLY A 646 7.26 -37.97 4.03
CA GLY A 646 7.01 -37.55 5.41
C GLY A 646 7.94 -36.46 5.88
N ASN A 647 8.01 -36.24 7.19
CA ASN A 647 8.75 -35.16 7.80
C ASN A 647 10.26 -35.40 7.72
N VAL A 648 10.98 -34.49 7.09
CA VAL A 648 12.42 -34.53 6.88
C VAL A 648 13.09 -33.34 7.54
N LYS A 649 14.29 -33.55 8.09
CA LYS A 649 15.22 -32.47 8.50
C LYS A 649 16.50 -32.66 7.70
N VAL A 650 17.14 -31.56 7.34
CA VAL A 650 18.45 -31.57 6.68
C VAL A 650 19.52 -31.07 7.65
N THR A 651 20.58 -31.86 7.80
CA THR A 651 21.75 -31.50 8.60
C THR A 651 22.88 -31.07 7.68
N PHE A 652 23.42 -29.89 7.93
CA PHE A 652 24.62 -29.35 7.30
C PHE A 652 25.80 -29.63 8.20
N THR A 653 26.81 -30.28 7.68
CA THR A 653 28.05 -30.58 8.40
C THR A 653 29.24 -29.97 7.64
N PRO A 654 29.70 -28.79 8.05
CA PRO A 654 30.86 -28.09 7.47
C PRO A 654 32.18 -28.69 8.01
N THR A 655 33.30 -28.28 7.44
CA THR A 655 34.62 -28.58 7.99
C THR A 655 34.85 -27.97 9.35
N LYS A 656 34.37 -26.69 9.58
CA LYS A 656 34.45 -26.04 10.89
C LYS A 656 33.36 -24.98 11.07
N ARG A 657 33.58 -23.74 10.65
CA ARG A 657 32.62 -22.63 10.73
C ARG A 657 32.18 -22.25 9.31
N PHE A 658 30.94 -21.82 9.17
CA PHE A 658 30.44 -21.36 7.88
C PHE A 658 29.28 -20.39 8.04
N PHE A 659 29.01 -19.60 7.01
CA PHE A 659 27.82 -18.82 6.84
C PHE A 659 26.79 -19.60 6.01
N LEU A 660 25.52 -19.44 6.36
CA LEU A 660 24.38 -20.07 5.68
C LEU A 660 23.29 -19.03 5.47
N ASP A 661 22.63 -19.09 4.31
CA ASP A 661 21.61 -18.17 3.93
C ASP A 661 20.69 -18.77 2.87
N GLU A 662 19.46 -18.22 2.69
CA GLU A 662 18.52 -18.58 1.61
C GLU A 662 18.24 -20.10 1.49
N VAL A 663 17.92 -20.77 2.61
CA VAL A 663 17.67 -22.20 2.64
C VAL A 663 16.24 -22.51 2.24
N LYS A 664 16.04 -23.23 1.12
CA LYS A 664 14.72 -23.50 0.56
C LYS A 664 14.56 -24.94 0.12
N ALA A 665 13.43 -25.56 0.45
CA ALA A 665 12.95 -26.79 -0.17
C ALA A 665 11.68 -26.49 -0.98
N SER A 666 11.60 -26.98 -2.22
CA SER A 666 10.44 -26.79 -3.11
C SER A 666 10.00 -28.12 -3.70
N ALA A 667 8.70 -28.27 -3.93
CA ALA A 667 8.19 -29.40 -4.70
C ALA A 667 8.82 -29.42 -6.11
N PRO A 668 8.99 -30.58 -6.73
CA PRO A 668 9.65 -30.69 -8.02
C PRO A 668 8.86 -29.90 -9.07
N SER A 669 9.53 -28.98 -9.78
CA SER A 669 8.94 -28.34 -10.96
C SER A 669 8.63 -29.45 -12.00
N GLN A 670 7.38 -29.54 -12.43
CA GLN A 670 7.07 -30.46 -13.53
C GLN A 670 7.70 -29.95 -14.83
N THR A 671 8.85 -30.43 -15.17
CA THR A 671 9.44 -30.32 -16.51
C THR A 671 8.90 -31.36 -17.48
N GLY A 672 7.63 -31.72 -17.38
CA GLY A 672 6.96 -32.65 -18.25
C GLY A 672 5.53 -32.25 -18.49
N ILE A 673 5.16 -32.06 -19.76
CA ILE A 673 3.77 -31.96 -20.18
C ILE A 673 3.06 -33.24 -19.71
N LYS A 674 2.18 -33.13 -18.70
CA LYS A 674 1.22 -34.21 -18.41
C LYS A 674 0.48 -34.47 -19.72
N GLY A 675 0.53 -35.70 -20.22
CA GLY A 675 -0.25 -36.11 -21.37
C GLY A 675 -1.71 -35.71 -21.13
N ILE A 676 -2.23 -34.87 -21.99
CA ILE A 676 -3.65 -34.53 -22.02
C ILE A 676 -4.38 -35.85 -22.19
N THR A 677 -5.06 -36.32 -21.15
CA THR A 677 -6.07 -37.37 -21.29
C THR A 677 -7.23 -36.77 -22.05
N THR A 678 -7.17 -36.90 -23.38
CA THR A 678 -8.30 -36.50 -24.23
C THR A 678 -9.46 -37.43 -23.92
N ASN A 679 -10.55 -36.83 -23.46
CA ASN A 679 -11.84 -37.51 -23.42
C ASN A 679 -12.17 -38.03 -24.85
N PRO A 680 -12.59 -39.29 -25.05
CA PRO A 680 -12.74 -39.88 -26.39
C PRO A 680 -13.80 -39.24 -27.30
N SER A 681 -14.47 -38.18 -26.86
CA SER A 681 -15.55 -37.52 -27.59
C SER A 681 -15.18 -36.27 -28.42
N ASP A 682 -13.98 -35.72 -28.31
CA ASP A 682 -13.57 -34.52 -29.06
C ASP A 682 -12.63 -34.88 -30.22
N LYS A 683 -13.21 -35.38 -31.32
CA LYS A 683 -12.56 -35.45 -32.62
C LYS A 683 -12.69 -34.13 -33.38
N ARG A 684 -11.91 -33.11 -33.05
CA ARG A 684 -11.50 -32.07 -33.99
C ARG A 684 -9.99 -31.97 -33.98
N ALA A 685 -9.37 -32.44 -35.07
CA ALA A 685 -7.95 -32.20 -35.32
C ALA A 685 -7.72 -30.69 -35.49
N ASP A 686 -7.25 -30.00 -34.45
CA ASP A 686 -6.83 -28.62 -34.54
C ASP A 686 -5.42 -28.58 -35.15
N ASN A 687 -5.31 -28.08 -36.37
CA ASN A 687 -4.04 -27.92 -37.09
C ASN A 687 -3.22 -26.72 -36.64
N LYS A 688 -3.54 -26.13 -35.51
CA LYS A 688 -2.79 -24.98 -34.97
C LYS A 688 -1.38 -25.40 -34.56
N ILE A 689 -0.42 -24.57 -34.92
CA ILE A 689 1.01 -24.78 -34.67
C ILE A 689 1.48 -23.75 -33.65
N TYR A 690 2.20 -24.22 -32.64
CA TYR A 690 2.72 -23.42 -31.56
C TYR A 690 4.23 -23.61 -31.41
N THR A 691 4.93 -22.58 -30.96
CA THR A 691 6.30 -22.68 -30.48
C THR A 691 6.36 -23.45 -29.15
N LEU A 692 7.55 -23.83 -28.67
CA LEU A 692 7.69 -24.57 -27.41
C LEU A 692 7.28 -23.75 -26.18
N ASP A 693 7.32 -22.43 -26.27
CA ASP A 693 6.84 -21.46 -25.27
C ASP A 693 5.34 -21.15 -25.39
N GLY A 694 4.59 -21.89 -26.23
CA GLY A 694 3.14 -21.83 -26.34
C GLY A 694 2.58 -20.74 -27.27
N ARG A 695 3.41 -19.97 -27.99
CA ARG A 695 2.95 -18.93 -28.91
C ARG A 695 2.43 -19.54 -30.21
N PHE A 696 1.20 -19.17 -30.61
CA PHE A 696 0.62 -19.58 -31.90
C PHE A 696 1.40 -18.97 -33.07
N VAL A 697 1.79 -19.79 -34.06
CA VAL A 697 2.59 -19.38 -35.23
C VAL A 697 1.93 -19.69 -36.56
N GLY A 698 0.77 -20.32 -36.59
CA GLY A 698 0.02 -20.59 -37.81
C GLY A 698 -0.63 -21.96 -37.85
N THR A 699 -1.19 -22.29 -38.97
CA THR A 699 -1.85 -23.61 -39.24
C THR A 699 -1.17 -24.41 -40.36
N ASP A 700 -0.19 -23.84 -41.03
CA ASP A 700 0.57 -24.46 -42.13
C ASP A 700 2.05 -24.59 -41.75
N ALA A 701 2.47 -25.83 -41.49
CA ALA A 701 3.83 -26.14 -41.16
C ALA A 701 4.83 -25.89 -42.31
N SER A 702 4.36 -25.83 -43.56
CA SER A 702 5.22 -25.68 -44.73
C SER A 702 5.94 -24.32 -44.79
N VAL A 703 5.30 -23.28 -44.25
CA VAL A 703 5.80 -21.88 -44.31
C VAL A 703 6.64 -21.48 -43.09
N LEU A 704 6.79 -22.35 -42.11
CA LEU A 704 7.53 -22.01 -40.89
C LEU A 704 9.05 -22.16 -41.09
N PRO A 705 9.88 -21.34 -40.40
CA PRO A 705 11.33 -21.49 -40.38
C PRO A 705 11.76 -22.84 -39.74
N ARG A 706 13.02 -23.24 -39.93
CA ARG A 706 13.55 -24.38 -39.20
C ARG A 706 13.47 -24.14 -37.70
N GLY A 707 12.90 -25.10 -36.98
CA GLY A 707 12.67 -24.98 -35.55
C GLY A 707 11.89 -26.18 -34.98
N ILE A 708 11.60 -26.08 -33.69
CA ILE A 708 10.79 -27.07 -32.96
C ILE A 708 9.43 -26.46 -32.67
N TYR A 709 8.37 -27.18 -33.04
CA TYR A 709 6.98 -26.71 -32.92
C TYR A 709 6.10 -27.81 -32.31
N VAL A 710 4.92 -27.45 -31.88
CA VAL A 710 3.88 -28.33 -31.37
C VAL A 710 2.65 -28.24 -32.28
N ILE A 711 2.21 -29.39 -32.85
CA ILE A 711 0.97 -29.50 -33.65
C ILE A 711 0.14 -30.65 -33.06
N ALA A 712 -1.13 -30.37 -32.77
CA ALA A 712 -2.04 -31.33 -32.18
C ALA A 712 -1.43 -32.08 -30.97
N GLY A 713 -0.71 -31.35 -30.10
CA GLY A 713 -0.05 -31.90 -28.94
C GLY A 713 1.24 -32.70 -29.19
N LYS A 714 1.70 -32.77 -30.44
CA LYS A 714 2.94 -33.49 -30.80
C LYS A 714 4.05 -32.52 -31.18
N LYS A 715 5.25 -32.79 -30.65
CA LYS A 715 6.45 -32.06 -31.02
C LYS A 715 6.89 -32.46 -32.43
N ILE A 716 7.09 -31.47 -33.28
CA ILE A 716 7.65 -31.64 -34.63
C ILE A 716 8.96 -30.84 -34.77
N VAL A 717 9.90 -31.33 -35.53
CA VAL A 717 11.14 -30.66 -35.92
C VAL A 717 11.04 -30.35 -37.40
N LYS A 718 11.25 -29.08 -37.78
CA LYS A 718 11.25 -28.65 -39.18
C LYS A 718 12.67 -28.22 -39.60
#